data_1ecd78b6b9614a9096e2ea0243c15081
#
_entry.id   1ecd78b6b9614a9096e2ea0243c15081
#
_cell.length_a   1.000
_cell.length_b   1.000
_cell.length_c   1.000
_cell.angle_alpha   90.00
_cell.angle_beta   90.00
_cell.angle_gamma   90.00
#
_symmetry.space_group_name_H-M   'P 1'
#
loop_
_entity.id
_entity.type
_entity.pdbx_description
1 polymer ?
#
loop_
_entity_poly.entity_id
_entity_poly.type
_entity_poly.pdbx_seq_one_letter_code
_entity_poly.pdbx_strand_id
1 'polypeptide(L)'
;MALSIPVRPMCRLGSALALLLVAAAPLHAAPASAAVLTPPPIERFFINSQMADASLSPDARYLAAISGASGRRDYLIVIDLHKRTAQTVAGYQDADIRRFEWVNNGRLLFDLTDHQLAPGGQVMAAGLYAVDRDGGNLRQLAGRRGEPPMSIGTNITRKILPWHTFMLDQRGAQNSDHVYVESVEFLEDGEVRNVNLLRLDTTTGTYQTVPRPGRVEDWMLDHKGEPRLALSSEKGITTMHYLDPANGQWRVLSSFNSYQGGKDAFAPLGFGSDGTLYATAYGKSDTTALVTIDLATGKPNPEPLVVTPGYDFTGILVRSGEKVLGVQVRTDADSIAWFNPAMAEAQKKLDAALPGTVNLMSFPAQNQSEWALVKSFSDVRPLSYVLYNLRTGALDPVGEAYPGIAPQRMSQQDPVRYKARDGMEIPALLTLPRGGAKNAPLVVLVHGGPHVRGNHWGWKPETQFLASRGYAVLEPDFRGSTGYGDKHFRAGWKQWGLAMQNDLADGARWAVAQGYADPKRICIAGASYGGYAVLMGLVNDPDLYKCGVSWAGVTDINLLYDGHWSFTSDLSAQWKQYGMPDLIGDKVKDAAQLKATSPLAQAARIKAPLLLAYGGVDQRVPMYHGRKFLDAVKPHNKQVEWIEYPDEGHGWRLPQNRVDFWGRVEKFLDKNIGPAAAN
;
A
#
# COMPACT_ATOMS: atom_id res chain seq x y z
N MET A 1 24.33 13.17 16.42
CA MET A 1 24.36 13.94 15.16
C MET A 1 23.32 13.31 14.25
N ALA A 2 22.18 14.00 14.04
CA ALA A 2 21.09 13.46 13.22
C ALA A 2 21.54 13.28 11.77
N LEU A 3 21.26 12.09 11.19
CA LEU A 3 21.46 11.85 9.76
C LEU A 3 20.34 12.57 8.99
N SER A 4 20.72 13.59 8.23
CA SER A 4 19.83 14.22 7.27
C SER A 4 20.01 13.53 5.92
N ILE A 5 18.92 13.01 5.36
CA ILE A 5 18.93 12.41 4.02
C ILE A 5 18.57 13.54 3.05
N PRO A 6 19.50 13.97 2.17
CA PRO A 6 19.14 14.95 1.17
C PRO A 6 18.16 14.33 0.18
N VAL A 7 17.07 15.03 -0.08
CA VAL A 7 16.21 14.75 -1.23
C VAL A 7 17.09 14.93 -2.46
N ARG A 8 17.39 13.86 -3.19
CA ARG A 8 18.10 13.96 -4.46
C ARG A 8 17.12 14.44 -5.51
N PRO A 9 17.30 15.64 -6.08
CA PRO A 9 16.62 15.95 -7.32
C PRO A 9 17.12 14.95 -8.38
N MET A 10 16.23 14.27 -9.05
CA MET A 10 16.57 13.48 -10.23
C MET A 10 17.14 14.43 -11.28
N CYS A 11 18.48 14.51 -11.34
CA CYS A 11 19.17 15.29 -12.35
C CYS A 11 18.88 14.72 -13.73
N ARG A 12 18.28 15.53 -14.58
CA ARG A 12 18.34 15.31 -16.03
C ARG A 12 19.82 15.28 -16.43
N LEU A 13 20.35 14.14 -16.84
CA LEU A 13 21.61 14.02 -17.51
C LEU A 13 21.49 14.68 -18.90
N GLY A 14 21.80 15.95 -18.94
CA GLY A 14 22.12 16.66 -20.18
C GLY A 14 23.47 16.17 -20.68
N SER A 15 23.51 15.40 -21.75
CA SER A 15 24.73 14.97 -22.40
C SER A 15 25.42 16.18 -23.05
N ALA A 16 26.50 16.66 -22.43
CA ALA A 16 27.43 17.58 -23.09
C ALA A 16 28.33 16.75 -24.03
N LEU A 17 28.02 16.78 -25.32
CA LEU A 17 28.85 16.21 -26.38
C LEU A 17 29.92 17.24 -26.78
N ALA A 18 31.20 16.93 -26.54
CA ALA A 18 32.30 17.70 -27.07
C ALA A 18 32.41 17.49 -28.60
N LEU A 19 32.35 18.57 -29.39
CA LEU A 19 32.51 18.54 -30.84
C LEU A 19 33.98 18.26 -31.19
N LEU A 20 34.20 17.14 -31.87
CA LEU A 20 35.35 16.93 -32.75
C LEU A 20 34.84 17.07 -34.19
N LEU A 21 35.24 18.14 -34.88
CA LEU A 21 34.98 18.39 -36.28
C LEU A 21 35.82 17.41 -37.14
N VAL A 22 35.20 16.46 -37.76
CA VAL A 22 35.72 15.78 -38.97
C VAL A 22 34.71 16.00 -40.08
N ALA A 23 35.17 16.72 -41.13
CA ALA A 23 34.35 16.97 -42.32
C ALA A 23 34.21 15.71 -43.15
N ALA A 24 32.98 15.22 -43.30
CA ALA A 24 32.59 14.23 -44.32
C ALA A 24 31.23 14.60 -44.88
N ALA A 25 31.10 14.46 -46.20
CA ALA A 25 29.97 14.86 -47.01
C ALA A 25 28.61 14.29 -46.57
N PRO A 26 27.47 14.95 -46.86
CA PRO A 26 26.16 14.56 -46.36
C PRO A 26 25.59 13.38 -47.15
N LEU A 27 25.61 12.18 -46.59
CA LEU A 27 24.62 11.17 -46.91
C LEU A 27 23.32 11.55 -46.24
N HIS A 28 22.33 11.96 -47.01
CA HIS A 28 20.95 12.12 -46.52
C HIS A 28 20.39 10.74 -46.19
N ALA A 29 20.60 10.29 -44.97
CA ALA A 29 19.79 9.23 -44.38
C ALA A 29 18.43 9.84 -44.04
N ALA A 30 17.36 9.39 -44.66
CA ALA A 30 16.00 9.70 -44.24
C ALA A 30 15.85 9.37 -42.75
N PRO A 31 15.14 10.22 -41.95
CA PRO A 31 14.91 9.89 -40.56
C PRO A 31 14.18 8.55 -40.52
N ALA A 32 14.79 7.56 -39.88
CA ALA A 32 14.12 6.30 -39.59
C ALA A 32 12.85 6.66 -38.81
N SER A 33 11.70 6.42 -39.43
CA SER A 33 10.39 6.52 -38.79
C SER A 33 10.48 5.70 -37.48
N ALA A 34 10.42 6.36 -36.36
CA ALA A 34 10.36 5.68 -35.07
C ALA A 34 9.14 4.74 -35.13
N ALA A 35 9.39 3.44 -35.18
CA ALA A 35 8.33 2.45 -35.22
C ALA A 35 7.40 2.75 -34.04
N VAL A 36 6.14 3.08 -34.33
CA VAL A 36 5.10 3.28 -33.33
C VAL A 36 4.93 1.92 -32.65
N LEU A 37 5.54 1.79 -31.46
CA LEU A 37 5.42 0.56 -30.68
C LEU A 37 3.96 0.43 -30.24
N THR A 38 3.28 -0.59 -30.69
CA THR A 38 1.91 -0.92 -30.25
C THR A 38 1.86 -1.01 -28.72
N PRO A 39 0.87 -0.38 -28.06
CA PRO A 39 0.71 -0.49 -26.62
C PRO A 39 0.64 -1.96 -26.17
N PRO A 40 1.17 -2.31 -24.98
CA PRO A 40 1.03 -3.67 -24.48
C PRO A 40 -0.46 -4.02 -24.30
N PRO A 41 -0.86 -5.31 -24.52
CA PRO A 41 -2.21 -5.77 -24.23
C PRO A 41 -2.62 -5.46 -22.77
N ILE A 42 -3.88 -5.13 -22.56
CA ILE A 42 -4.43 -4.75 -21.23
C ILE A 42 -4.19 -5.83 -20.18
N GLU A 43 -4.27 -7.09 -20.56
CA GLU A 43 -4.07 -8.24 -19.68
C GLU A 43 -2.69 -8.24 -19.02
N ARG A 44 -1.67 -7.67 -19.68
CA ARG A 44 -0.31 -7.60 -19.12
C ARG A 44 -0.22 -6.72 -17.87
N PHE A 45 -1.12 -5.74 -17.76
CA PHE A 45 -1.14 -4.83 -16.60
C PHE A 45 -1.96 -5.39 -15.43
N PHE A 46 -2.99 -6.21 -15.70
CA PHE A 46 -4.01 -6.57 -14.71
C PHE A 46 -4.05 -8.07 -14.36
N ILE A 47 -3.00 -8.82 -14.68
CA ILE A 47 -2.81 -10.18 -14.16
C ILE A 47 -2.43 -10.15 -12.66
N ASN A 48 -2.50 -11.30 -11.99
CA ASN A 48 -1.89 -11.45 -10.68
C ASN A 48 -0.37 -11.51 -10.78
N SER A 49 0.32 -11.08 -9.71
CA SER A 49 1.77 -11.18 -9.62
C SER A 49 2.23 -12.63 -9.75
N GLN A 50 3.26 -12.91 -10.54
CA GLN A 50 3.82 -14.27 -10.68
C GLN A 50 4.79 -14.62 -9.55
N MET A 51 5.40 -13.62 -8.90
CA MET A 51 6.15 -13.78 -7.66
C MET A 51 5.66 -12.70 -6.70
N ALA A 52 4.82 -13.13 -5.74
CA ALA A 52 4.16 -12.21 -4.85
C ALA A 52 5.05 -11.79 -3.67
N ASP A 53 5.85 -12.72 -3.13
CA ASP A 53 6.78 -12.46 -2.04
C ASP A 53 7.95 -13.46 -2.07
N ALA A 54 9.08 -13.06 -1.46
CA ALA A 54 10.26 -13.90 -1.27
C ALA A 54 11.01 -13.53 0.01
N SER A 55 11.58 -14.51 0.72
CA SER A 55 12.33 -14.32 1.95
C SER A 55 13.42 -15.38 2.12
N LEU A 56 14.60 -14.95 2.57
CA LEU A 56 15.70 -15.85 2.95
C LEU A 56 15.37 -16.61 4.24
N SER A 57 15.78 -17.89 4.34
CA SER A 57 15.80 -18.61 5.60
C SER A 57 16.71 -17.89 6.61
N PRO A 58 16.52 -18.10 7.92
CA PRO A 58 17.35 -17.42 8.93
C PRO A 58 18.85 -17.59 8.75
N ASP A 59 19.32 -18.72 8.21
CA ASP A 59 20.72 -19.01 7.87
C ASP A 59 21.12 -18.64 6.44
N ALA A 60 20.17 -18.08 5.64
CA ALA A 60 20.31 -17.76 4.21
C ALA A 60 20.75 -18.92 3.31
N ARG A 61 20.58 -20.15 3.72
CA ARG A 61 20.83 -21.32 2.86
C ARG A 61 19.70 -21.58 1.88
N TYR A 62 18.50 -21.17 2.25
CA TYR A 62 17.28 -21.34 1.45
C TYR A 62 16.59 -20.02 1.19
N LEU A 63 15.88 -19.96 0.09
CA LEU A 63 14.94 -18.89 -0.21
C LEU A 63 13.55 -19.51 -0.33
N ALA A 64 12.58 -19.00 0.41
CA ALA A 64 11.19 -19.31 0.20
C ALA A 64 10.52 -18.20 -0.62
N ALA A 65 9.58 -18.56 -1.49
CA ALA A 65 8.82 -17.61 -2.28
C ALA A 65 7.40 -18.10 -2.57
N ILE A 66 6.47 -17.16 -2.70
CA ILE A 66 5.15 -17.39 -3.26
C ILE A 66 5.26 -17.20 -4.76
N SER A 67 4.95 -18.24 -5.52
CA SER A 67 5.01 -18.24 -6.96
C SER A 67 3.73 -18.79 -7.56
N GLY A 68 3.19 -18.09 -8.56
CA GLY A 68 2.07 -18.53 -9.38
C GLY A 68 2.34 -18.26 -10.85
N ALA A 69 1.76 -19.03 -11.73
CA ALA A 69 1.72 -18.72 -13.15
C ALA A 69 0.34 -18.16 -13.52
N SER A 70 0.27 -17.33 -14.55
CA SER A 70 -1.02 -16.81 -15.03
C SER A 70 -2.06 -17.93 -15.20
N GLY A 71 -3.19 -17.80 -14.51
CA GLY A 71 -4.27 -18.78 -14.51
C GLY A 71 -4.05 -20.03 -13.64
N ARG A 72 -2.97 -20.12 -12.88
CA ARG A 72 -2.70 -21.17 -11.89
C ARG A 72 -2.81 -20.62 -10.47
N ARG A 73 -2.93 -21.53 -9.49
CA ARG A 73 -2.88 -21.20 -8.07
C ARG A 73 -1.48 -20.77 -7.65
N ASP A 74 -1.42 -19.91 -6.64
CA ASP A 74 -0.17 -19.54 -5.99
C ASP A 74 0.24 -20.65 -5.00
N TYR A 75 1.51 -21.05 -5.07
CA TYR A 75 2.10 -22.08 -4.25
C TYR A 75 3.36 -21.59 -3.56
N LEU A 76 3.72 -22.22 -2.45
CA LEU A 76 4.94 -21.95 -1.70
C LEU A 76 6.06 -22.85 -2.22
N ILE A 77 7.15 -22.22 -2.65
CA ILE A 77 8.36 -22.90 -3.09
C ILE A 77 9.50 -22.62 -2.13
N VAL A 78 10.42 -23.58 -2.03
CA VAL A 78 11.72 -23.41 -1.36
C VAL A 78 12.83 -23.73 -2.35
N ILE A 79 13.80 -22.85 -2.44
CA ILE A 79 14.99 -22.96 -3.28
C ILE A 79 16.22 -23.19 -2.39
N ASP A 80 16.94 -24.29 -2.59
CA ASP A 80 18.26 -24.51 -1.99
C ASP A 80 19.29 -23.69 -2.79
N LEU A 81 19.82 -22.63 -2.19
CA LEU A 81 20.70 -21.68 -2.87
C LEU A 81 22.07 -22.26 -3.21
N HIS A 82 22.50 -23.30 -2.48
CA HIS A 82 23.75 -23.99 -2.75
C HIS A 82 23.60 -25.01 -3.90
N LYS A 83 22.55 -25.82 -3.86
CA LYS A 83 22.28 -26.84 -4.88
C LYS A 83 21.61 -26.28 -6.13
N ARG A 84 21.04 -25.07 -6.04
CA ARG A 84 20.23 -24.42 -7.09
C ARG A 84 19.04 -25.27 -7.54
N THR A 85 18.40 -25.94 -6.57
CA THR A 85 17.20 -26.74 -6.80
C THR A 85 16.01 -26.11 -6.11
N ALA A 86 14.86 -26.06 -6.81
CA ALA A 86 13.60 -25.56 -6.27
C ALA A 86 12.62 -26.71 -6.11
N GLN A 87 11.81 -26.67 -5.04
CA GLN A 87 10.70 -27.59 -4.84
C GLN A 87 9.47 -26.87 -4.29
N THR A 88 8.29 -27.34 -4.68
CA THR A 88 7.05 -26.91 -4.07
C THR A 88 6.86 -27.60 -2.73
N VAL A 89 6.67 -26.81 -1.66
CA VAL A 89 6.49 -27.33 -0.30
C VAL A 89 5.06 -27.27 0.19
N ALA A 90 4.26 -26.33 -0.36
CA ALA A 90 2.81 -26.28 -0.14
C ALA A 90 2.09 -25.72 -1.38
N GLY A 91 0.92 -26.26 -1.66
CA GLY A 91 0.04 -25.81 -2.73
C GLY A 91 -1.30 -26.54 -2.63
N TYR A 92 -2.36 -25.85 -3.05
CA TYR A 92 -3.74 -26.31 -2.96
C TYR A 92 -4.45 -26.21 -4.32
N GLN A 93 -5.45 -27.05 -4.55
CA GLN A 93 -6.26 -26.94 -5.76
C GLN A 93 -7.39 -25.91 -5.62
N ASP A 94 -7.83 -25.70 -4.38
CA ASP A 94 -8.96 -24.86 -4.00
C ASP A 94 -8.57 -23.55 -3.32
N ALA A 95 -7.27 -23.27 -3.15
CA ALA A 95 -6.78 -22.08 -2.48
C ALA A 95 -5.39 -21.66 -2.99
N ASP A 96 -5.05 -20.41 -2.73
CA ASP A 96 -3.77 -19.80 -3.01
C ASP A 96 -3.02 -19.54 -1.70
N ILE A 97 -1.70 -19.64 -1.72
CA ILE A 97 -0.87 -19.17 -0.61
C ILE A 97 -0.90 -17.64 -0.62
N ARG A 98 -1.30 -17.02 0.52
CA ARG A 98 -1.42 -15.57 0.62
C ARG A 98 -0.14 -14.91 1.11
N ARG A 99 0.43 -15.44 2.22
CA ARG A 99 1.67 -14.98 2.83
C ARG A 99 2.34 -16.12 3.60
N PHE A 100 3.62 -15.97 3.87
CA PHE A 100 4.39 -16.93 4.63
C PHE A 100 5.46 -16.26 5.47
N GLU A 101 5.99 -16.99 6.46
CA GLU A 101 7.19 -16.62 7.18
C GLU A 101 8.01 -17.86 7.56
N TRP A 102 9.31 -17.68 7.74
CA TRP A 102 10.16 -18.71 8.31
C TRP A 102 9.95 -18.79 9.82
N VAL A 103 9.64 -19.99 10.32
CA VAL A 103 9.60 -20.31 11.76
C VAL A 103 11.01 -20.51 12.27
N ASN A 104 11.80 -21.25 11.51
CA ASN A 104 13.24 -21.52 11.70
C ASN A 104 13.86 -21.97 10.36
N ASN A 105 15.11 -22.46 10.36
CA ASN A 105 15.79 -22.92 9.14
C ASN A 105 15.13 -24.13 8.46
N GLY A 106 14.24 -24.84 9.14
CA GLY A 106 13.61 -26.06 8.66
C GLY A 106 12.11 -25.95 8.41
N ARG A 107 11.46 -24.89 8.84
CA ARG A 107 10.00 -24.83 8.90
C ARG A 107 9.43 -23.48 8.52
N LEU A 108 8.27 -23.48 7.86
CA LEU A 108 7.54 -22.31 7.38
C LEU A 108 6.14 -22.31 7.98
N LEU A 109 5.64 -21.11 8.28
CA LEU A 109 4.26 -20.80 8.61
C LEU A 109 3.64 -20.08 7.41
N PHE A 110 2.36 -20.36 7.08
CA PHE A 110 1.67 -19.68 5.98
C PHE A 110 0.15 -19.68 6.19
N ASP A 111 -0.52 -18.78 5.48
CA ASP A 111 -1.97 -18.71 5.40
C ASP A 111 -2.45 -18.70 3.95
N LEU A 112 -3.76 -18.83 3.74
CA LEU A 112 -4.38 -19.03 2.44
C LEU A 112 -5.30 -17.87 2.06
N THR A 113 -5.57 -17.78 0.77
CA THR A 113 -6.62 -16.94 0.16
C THR A 113 -7.20 -17.68 -1.06
N ASP A 114 -8.08 -17.04 -1.79
CA ASP A 114 -8.53 -17.52 -3.09
C ASP A 114 -8.52 -16.37 -4.09
N HIS A 115 -7.55 -16.37 -5.01
CA HIS A 115 -7.40 -15.36 -6.05
C HIS A 115 -8.27 -15.65 -7.29
N GLN A 116 -8.96 -16.79 -7.34
CA GLN A 116 -9.90 -17.17 -8.40
C GLN A 116 -11.35 -16.84 -8.03
N LEU A 117 -11.60 -16.45 -6.79
CA LEU A 117 -12.91 -16.00 -6.33
C LEU A 117 -12.86 -14.52 -5.91
N ALA A 118 -13.87 -13.80 -6.32
CA ALA A 118 -14.13 -12.47 -5.79
C ALA A 118 -14.55 -12.55 -4.30
N PRO A 119 -14.45 -11.46 -3.52
CA PRO A 119 -14.76 -11.46 -2.10
C PRO A 119 -16.14 -12.05 -1.74
N GLY A 120 -17.17 -11.82 -2.56
CA GLY A 120 -18.52 -12.35 -2.36
C GLY A 120 -18.64 -13.87 -2.53
N GLY A 121 -17.76 -14.46 -3.32
CA GLY A 121 -17.67 -15.92 -3.52
C GLY A 121 -16.81 -16.63 -2.47
N GLN A 122 -16.07 -15.88 -1.65
CA GLN A 122 -15.17 -16.46 -0.66
C GLN A 122 -15.90 -16.82 0.63
N VAL A 123 -15.92 -18.09 0.96
CA VAL A 123 -16.54 -18.62 2.21
C VAL A 123 -15.53 -18.62 3.37
N MET A 124 -14.51 -17.74 3.39
CA MET A 124 -13.29 -18.08 4.12
C MET A 124 -12.82 -17.14 5.20
N ALA A 125 -12.21 -17.74 6.22
CA ALA A 125 -11.01 -17.28 6.87
C ALA A 125 -9.77 -17.93 6.22
N ALA A 126 -8.62 -17.25 6.36
CA ALA A 126 -7.37 -17.68 5.75
C ALA A 126 -6.89 -19.08 6.18
N GLY A 127 -7.27 -19.56 7.38
CA GLY A 127 -6.60 -20.70 8.01
C GLY A 127 -5.14 -20.38 8.34
N LEU A 128 -4.52 -21.26 9.10
CA LEU A 128 -3.10 -21.14 9.44
C LEU A 128 -2.45 -22.51 9.33
N TYR A 129 -1.31 -22.59 8.68
CA TYR A 129 -0.62 -23.85 8.38
C TYR A 129 0.88 -23.72 8.62
N ALA A 130 1.51 -24.85 8.95
CA ALA A 130 2.97 -24.94 8.97
C ALA A 130 3.44 -26.17 8.18
N VAL A 131 4.60 -26.06 7.53
CA VAL A 131 5.17 -27.11 6.71
C VAL A 131 6.69 -27.07 6.83
N ASP A 132 7.35 -28.22 6.77
CA ASP A 132 8.80 -28.26 6.68
C ASP A 132 9.28 -27.82 5.29
N ARG A 133 10.51 -27.30 5.22
CA ARG A 133 11.09 -26.78 3.97
C ARG A 133 11.23 -27.82 2.85
N ASP A 134 11.08 -29.09 3.16
CA ASP A 134 11.07 -30.22 2.21
C ASP A 134 9.65 -30.68 1.84
N GLY A 135 8.61 -29.99 2.34
CA GLY A 135 7.21 -30.33 2.13
C GLY A 135 6.65 -31.34 3.12
N GLY A 136 7.48 -31.85 4.04
CA GLY A 136 7.06 -32.78 5.09
C GLY A 136 6.29 -32.08 6.20
N ASN A 137 5.66 -32.90 7.07
CA ASN A 137 5.00 -32.48 8.32
C ASN A 137 4.04 -31.29 8.17
N LEU A 138 3.28 -31.25 7.06
CA LEU A 138 2.25 -30.25 6.86
C LEU A 138 1.18 -30.37 7.95
N ARG A 139 0.92 -29.28 8.65
CA ARG A 139 -0.06 -29.20 9.75
C ARG A 139 -0.95 -27.98 9.61
N GLN A 140 -2.25 -28.19 9.75
CA GLN A 140 -3.20 -27.11 9.96
C GLN A 140 -3.19 -26.72 11.45
N LEU A 141 -3.00 -25.43 11.72
CA LEU A 141 -2.89 -24.84 13.06
C LEU A 141 -4.15 -24.06 13.46
N ALA A 142 -4.78 -23.38 12.49
CA ALA A 142 -6.09 -22.74 12.68
C ALA A 142 -7.05 -23.11 11.54
N GLY A 143 -8.34 -23.18 11.88
CA GLY A 143 -9.40 -23.53 10.95
C GLY A 143 -9.64 -22.46 9.89
N ARG A 144 -10.28 -22.83 8.79
CA ARG A 144 -10.91 -21.92 7.85
C ARG A 144 -12.33 -21.61 8.34
N ARG A 145 -12.86 -20.42 8.00
CA ARG A 145 -14.25 -20.08 8.28
C ARG A 145 -15.19 -21.03 7.54
N GLY A 146 -16.17 -21.61 8.25
CA GLY A 146 -17.13 -22.57 7.67
C GLY A 146 -16.66 -24.01 7.64
N GLU A 147 -15.42 -24.32 8.02
CA GLU A 147 -15.02 -25.71 8.27
C GLU A 147 -15.80 -26.27 9.47
N PRO A 148 -16.50 -27.39 9.33
CA PRO A 148 -17.13 -28.04 10.48
C PRO A 148 -16.03 -28.42 11.47
N PRO A 149 -16.27 -28.32 12.79
CA PRO A 149 -15.34 -28.82 13.78
C PRO A 149 -15.14 -30.31 13.49
N MET A 150 -13.91 -30.72 13.20
CA MET A 150 -13.60 -32.13 12.94
C MET A 150 -13.67 -32.94 14.25
N SER A 151 -14.87 -33.27 14.68
CA SER A 151 -15.12 -34.31 15.66
C SER A 151 -15.51 -35.58 14.90
N ILE A 152 -14.55 -36.39 14.56
CA ILE A 152 -14.80 -37.74 14.06
C ILE A 152 -14.89 -38.62 15.28
N GLY A 153 -16.09 -38.77 15.89
CA GLY A 153 -16.51 -39.87 16.77
C GLY A 153 -15.51 -40.48 17.79
N THR A 154 -14.35 -39.89 17.99
CA THR A 154 -13.32 -40.31 18.93
C THR A 154 -12.97 -39.15 19.84
N ASN A 155 -12.58 -39.44 21.09
CA ASN A 155 -12.09 -38.44 22.06
C ASN A 155 -10.73 -37.80 21.64
N ILE A 156 -10.20 -38.14 20.46
CA ILE A 156 -8.97 -37.57 19.90
C ILE A 156 -9.37 -36.38 19.02
N THR A 157 -9.49 -35.23 19.62
CA THR A 157 -9.66 -33.95 18.88
C THR A 157 -8.29 -33.39 18.49
N ARG A 158 -8.07 -33.16 17.19
CA ARG A 158 -6.94 -32.30 16.78
C ARG A 158 -7.17 -30.93 17.40
N LYS A 159 -6.16 -30.42 18.12
CA LYS A 159 -6.17 -29.06 18.65
C LYS A 159 -5.93 -28.10 17.48
N ILE A 160 -6.99 -27.66 16.81
CA ILE A 160 -6.96 -26.62 15.77
C ILE A 160 -7.50 -25.34 16.42
N LEU A 161 -6.75 -24.24 16.28
CA LEU A 161 -7.16 -22.91 16.75
C LEU A 161 -8.40 -22.42 15.97
N PRO A 162 -9.20 -21.53 16.55
CA PRO A 162 -10.33 -20.92 15.86
C PRO A 162 -9.90 -20.22 14.57
N TRP A 163 -10.82 -20.11 13.60
CA TRP A 163 -10.61 -19.47 12.30
C TRP A 163 -10.15 -18.02 12.37
N HIS A 164 -10.43 -17.32 13.45
CA HIS A 164 -10.01 -15.94 13.73
C HIS A 164 -8.61 -15.85 14.37
N THR A 165 -7.75 -16.82 14.05
CA THR A 165 -6.33 -16.83 14.43
C THR A 165 -5.48 -16.54 13.20
N PHE A 166 -4.60 -15.54 13.31
CA PHE A 166 -3.84 -14.98 12.19
C PHE A 166 -2.35 -14.92 12.50
N MET A 167 -1.55 -14.87 11.45
CA MET A 167 -0.13 -14.56 11.56
C MET A 167 0.06 -13.14 12.10
N LEU A 168 0.98 -12.97 13.04
CA LEU A 168 1.44 -11.66 13.46
C LEU A 168 2.25 -11.00 12.32
N ASP A 169 2.05 -9.70 12.08
CA ASP A 169 2.78 -8.97 11.02
C ASP A 169 4.23 -8.61 11.42
N GLN A 170 4.81 -9.38 12.32
CA GLN A 170 6.16 -9.21 12.82
C GLN A 170 6.87 -10.56 12.86
N ARG A 171 8.09 -10.58 12.34
CA ARG A 171 8.93 -11.78 12.43
C ARG A 171 9.37 -12.00 13.87
N GLY A 172 9.19 -13.23 14.38
CA GLY A 172 9.73 -13.65 15.65
C GLY A 172 11.25 -13.89 15.58
N ALA A 173 11.82 -14.55 16.60
CA ALA A 173 13.25 -14.86 16.68
C ALA A 173 13.72 -15.86 15.60
N GLN A 174 12.81 -16.62 15.01
CA GLN A 174 13.06 -17.60 13.94
C GLN A 174 14.14 -18.67 14.33
N ASN A 175 14.19 -19.06 15.59
CA ASN A 175 15.19 -19.95 16.17
C ASN A 175 14.62 -21.16 16.90
N SER A 176 13.29 -21.35 16.89
CA SER A 176 12.58 -22.46 17.54
C SER A 176 11.36 -22.85 16.70
N ASP A 177 10.62 -23.88 17.14
CA ASP A 177 9.36 -24.31 16.49
C ASP A 177 8.16 -23.48 16.95
N HIS A 178 8.37 -22.47 17.78
CA HIS A 178 7.33 -21.58 18.28
C HIS A 178 7.27 -20.29 17.49
N VAL A 179 6.04 -19.81 17.30
CA VAL A 179 5.72 -18.49 16.72
C VAL A 179 4.70 -17.78 17.61
N TYR A 180 4.62 -16.46 17.49
CA TYR A 180 3.51 -15.70 18.02
C TYR A 180 2.45 -15.49 16.95
N VAL A 181 1.18 -15.70 17.33
CA VAL A 181 0.01 -15.51 16.46
C VAL A 181 -1.06 -14.73 17.21
N GLU A 182 -1.88 -14.03 16.45
CA GLU A 182 -3.00 -13.25 16.98
C GLU A 182 -4.30 -14.07 16.92
N SER A 183 -5.07 -14.08 18.01
CA SER A 183 -6.40 -14.64 18.05
C SER A 183 -7.40 -13.56 18.45
N VAL A 184 -8.25 -13.17 17.50
CA VAL A 184 -9.18 -12.05 17.65
C VAL A 184 -10.45 -12.51 18.38
N GLU A 185 -10.85 -11.77 19.41
CA GLU A 185 -12.16 -11.91 20.05
C GLU A 185 -13.09 -10.81 19.55
N PHE A 186 -14.28 -11.19 19.12
CA PHE A 186 -15.30 -10.25 18.65
C PHE A 186 -16.40 -10.05 19.71
N LEU A 187 -17.01 -8.87 19.70
CA LEU A 187 -18.27 -8.59 20.35
C LEU A 187 -19.44 -9.15 19.52
N GLU A 188 -20.64 -9.18 20.07
CA GLU A 188 -21.84 -9.65 19.39
C GLU A 188 -22.19 -8.82 18.14
N ASP A 189 -21.83 -7.55 18.12
CA ASP A 189 -22.00 -6.64 16.97
C ASP A 189 -20.90 -6.76 15.89
N GLY A 190 -19.91 -7.66 16.09
CA GLY A 190 -18.79 -7.89 15.18
C GLY A 190 -17.59 -6.97 15.40
N GLU A 191 -17.64 -6.02 16.31
CA GLU A 191 -16.48 -5.19 16.69
C GLU A 191 -15.43 -6.03 17.42
N VAL A 192 -14.15 -5.66 17.22
CA VAL A 192 -13.03 -6.31 17.92
C VAL A 192 -13.08 -5.99 19.42
N ARG A 193 -13.21 -7.03 20.23
CA ARG A 193 -13.14 -6.93 21.69
C ARG A 193 -11.70 -6.91 22.18
N ASN A 194 -10.91 -7.89 21.74
CA ASN A 194 -9.50 -8.06 22.07
C ASN A 194 -8.76 -8.77 20.96
N VAL A 195 -7.47 -8.54 20.88
CA VAL A 195 -6.52 -9.36 20.13
C VAL A 195 -5.62 -10.07 21.14
N ASN A 196 -5.82 -11.38 21.34
CA ASN A 196 -4.98 -12.19 22.20
C ASN A 196 -3.72 -12.61 21.45
N LEU A 197 -2.57 -12.54 22.10
CA LEU A 197 -1.32 -13.05 21.59
C LEU A 197 -1.10 -14.48 22.11
N LEU A 198 -0.90 -15.43 21.20
CA LEU A 198 -0.67 -16.83 21.52
C LEU A 198 0.76 -17.21 21.10
N ARG A 199 1.50 -17.82 22.01
CA ARG A 199 2.76 -18.50 21.70
C ARG A 199 2.43 -19.93 21.27
N LEU A 200 2.55 -20.20 19.97
CA LEU A 200 2.09 -21.42 19.32
C LEU A 200 3.29 -22.29 18.90
N ASP A 201 3.27 -23.56 19.30
CA ASP A 201 4.18 -24.59 18.78
C ASP A 201 3.62 -25.10 17.44
N THR A 202 4.36 -24.88 16.37
CA THR A 202 3.95 -25.21 14.99
C THR A 202 4.02 -26.72 14.69
N THR A 203 4.70 -27.50 15.51
CA THR A 203 4.85 -28.95 15.34
C THR A 203 3.72 -29.72 16.06
N THR A 204 3.36 -29.28 17.28
CA THR A 204 2.35 -29.94 18.10
C THR A 204 0.97 -29.30 18.00
N GLY A 205 0.89 -27.99 17.66
CA GLY A 205 -0.32 -27.18 17.69
C GLY A 205 -0.73 -26.77 19.11
N THR A 206 0.12 -27.00 20.12
CA THR A 206 -0.13 -26.52 21.48
C THR A 206 0.22 -25.05 21.59
N TYR A 207 -0.47 -24.32 22.44
CA TYR A 207 -0.26 -22.88 22.61
C TYR A 207 -0.36 -22.44 24.05
N GLN A 208 0.21 -21.28 24.33
CA GLN A 208 0.08 -20.56 25.58
C GLN A 208 -0.38 -19.13 25.29
N THR A 209 -1.39 -18.66 26.02
CA THR A 209 -1.84 -17.28 25.90
C THR A 209 -0.91 -16.35 26.69
N VAL A 210 -0.44 -15.29 26.04
CA VAL A 210 0.35 -14.24 26.71
C VAL A 210 -0.58 -13.41 27.59
N PRO A 211 -0.24 -13.20 28.89
CA PRO A 211 -1.02 -12.30 29.75
C PRO A 211 -1.03 -10.88 29.18
N ARG A 212 -2.20 -10.26 29.13
CA ARG A 212 -2.40 -8.91 28.58
C ARG A 212 -2.71 -7.88 29.67
N PRO A 213 -2.38 -6.58 29.46
CA PRO A 213 -2.59 -5.53 30.48
C PRO A 213 -4.05 -5.05 30.59
N GLY A 214 -4.93 -5.54 29.73
CA GLY A 214 -6.34 -5.13 29.64
C GLY A 214 -6.90 -5.45 28.25
N ARG A 215 -7.73 -4.54 27.70
CA ARG A 215 -8.10 -4.60 26.28
C ARG A 215 -6.85 -4.31 25.45
N VAL A 216 -6.59 -5.14 24.42
CA VAL A 216 -5.47 -4.99 23.50
C VAL A 216 -5.99 -5.13 22.08
N GLU A 217 -5.50 -4.28 21.19
CA GLU A 217 -5.83 -4.28 19.76
C GLU A 217 -4.63 -4.61 18.87
N ASP A 218 -3.40 -4.41 19.37
CA ASP A 218 -2.16 -4.67 18.64
C ASP A 218 -1.00 -5.00 19.58
N TRP A 219 -0.01 -5.74 19.07
CA TRP A 219 1.14 -6.23 19.82
C TRP A 219 2.44 -5.90 19.09
N MET A 220 3.51 -5.68 19.86
CA MET A 220 4.86 -5.58 19.32
C MET A 220 5.82 -6.47 20.07
N LEU A 221 6.59 -7.25 19.31
CA LEU A 221 7.68 -8.06 19.81
C LEU A 221 8.97 -7.23 19.88
N ASP A 222 9.87 -7.62 20.77
CA ASP A 222 11.22 -7.06 20.82
C ASP A 222 12.18 -7.73 19.81
N HIS A 223 13.46 -7.35 19.88
CA HIS A 223 14.50 -7.90 19.02
C HIS A 223 14.76 -9.40 19.23
N LYS A 224 14.33 -9.96 20.35
CA LYS A 224 14.42 -11.41 20.66
C LYS A 224 13.17 -12.17 20.22
N GLY A 225 12.20 -11.46 19.64
CA GLY A 225 10.90 -12.02 19.27
C GLY A 225 9.98 -12.28 20.46
N GLU A 226 10.18 -11.59 21.59
CA GLU A 226 9.35 -11.70 22.79
C GLU A 226 8.40 -10.49 22.93
N PRO A 227 7.17 -10.68 23.47
CA PRO A 227 6.20 -9.60 23.64
C PRO A 227 6.76 -8.44 24.46
N ARG A 228 6.60 -7.21 23.97
CA ARG A 228 7.18 -6.04 24.63
C ARG A 228 6.25 -4.85 24.71
N LEU A 229 5.44 -4.58 23.67
CA LEU A 229 4.39 -3.57 23.72
C LEU A 229 3.03 -4.20 23.44
N ALA A 230 2.00 -3.65 24.06
CA ALA A 230 0.61 -3.90 23.76
C ALA A 230 -0.10 -2.55 23.61
N LEU A 231 -0.90 -2.40 22.55
CA LEU A 231 -1.61 -1.18 22.22
C LEU A 231 -3.10 -1.39 22.43
N SER A 232 -3.75 -0.40 23.04
CA SER A 232 -5.20 -0.33 23.14
C SER A 232 -5.70 1.01 22.63
N SER A 233 -6.92 1.04 22.09
CA SER A 233 -7.59 2.27 21.70
C SER A 233 -9.00 2.25 22.25
N GLU A 234 -9.29 3.20 23.16
CA GLU A 234 -10.61 3.35 23.76
C GLU A 234 -11.02 4.81 23.79
N LYS A 235 -12.26 5.07 23.37
CA LYS A 235 -12.83 6.43 23.36
C LYS A 235 -11.95 7.47 22.68
N GLY A 236 -11.28 7.07 21.57
CA GLY A 236 -10.39 7.94 20.83
C GLY A 236 -9.02 8.19 21.47
N ILE A 237 -8.65 7.43 22.52
CA ILE A 237 -7.36 7.49 23.19
C ILE A 237 -6.59 6.20 22.93
N THR A 238 -5.41 6.32 22.34
CA THR A 238 -4.43 5.22 22.24
C THR A 238 -3.59 5.16 23.49
N THR A 239 -3.49 3.98 24.08
CA THR A 239 -2.60 3.71 25.23
C THR A 239 -1.61 2.62 24.87
N MET A 240 -0.33 2.89 25.08
CA MET A 240 0.76 1.92 24.92
C MET A 240 1.17 1.37 26.27
N HIS A 241 1.17 0.05 26.38
CA HIS A 241 1.61 -0.69 27.55
C HIS A 241 2.97 -1.33 27.26
N TYR A 242 3.90 -1.18 28.16
CA TYR A 242 5.24 -1.78 28.08
C TYR A 242 5.38 -2.91 29.10
N LEU A 243 5.83 -4.07 28.64
CA LEU A 243 6.18 -5.21 29.48
C LEU A 243 7.64 -5.05 29.92
N ASP A 244 7.85 -4.75 31.19
CA ASP A 244 9.19 -4.58 31.74
C ASP A 244 9.89 -5.94 31.88
N PRO A 245 11.01 -6.17 31.14
CA PRO A 245 11.71 -7.45 31.19
C PRO A 245 12.38 -7.74 32.55
N ALA A 246 12.58 -6.72 33.40
CA ALA A 246 13.23 -6.90 34.68
C ALA A 246 12.30 -7.56 35.73
N ASN A 247 10.99 -7.32 35.62
CA ASN A 247 10.02 -7.81 36.61
C ASN A 247 8.81 -8.55 36.00
N GLY A 248 8.69 -8.56 34.67
CA GLY A 248 7.59 -9.22 33.96
C GLY A 248 6.24 -8.52 34.12
N GLN A 249 6.20 -7.25 34.54
CA GLN A 249 4.97 -6.51 34.78
C GLN A 249 4.67 -5.52 33.65
N TRP A 250 3.39 -5.40 33.33
CA TRP A 250 2.89 -4.38 32.41
C TRP A 250 2.76 -3.03 33.10
N ARG A 251 3.17 -1.97 32.44
CA ARG A 251 2.92 -0.60 32.86
C ARG A 251 2.53 0.27 31.66
N VAL A 252 1.78 1.33 31.90
CA VAL A 252 1.51 2.34 30.86
C VAL A 252 2.81 3.05 30.53
N LEU A 253 3.15 3.07 29.24
CA LEU A 253 4.30 3.80 28.70
C LEU A 253 3.89 5.20 28.25
N SER A 254 2.80 5.29 27.45
CA SER A 254 2.29 6.56 26.92
C SER A 254 0.79 6.46 26.62
N SER A 255 0.12 7.62 26.59
CA SER A 255 -1.29 7.70 26.22
C SER A 255 -1.57 9.04 25.53
N PHE A 256 -2.26 9.02 24.38
CA PHE A 256 -2.55 10.22 23.57
C PHE A 256 -3.80 10.04 22.70
N ASN A 257 -4.30 11.14 22.13
CA ASN A 257 -5.45 11.10 21.24
C ASN A 257 -5.10 10.35 19.93
N SER A 258 -5.92 9.35 19.57
CA SER A 258 -5.68 8.46 18.43
C SER A 258 -5.71 9.18 17.07
N TYR A 259 -6.47 10.26 16.95
CA TYR A 259 -6.75 10.93 15.67
C TYR A 259 -6.08 12.31 15.57
N GLN A 260 -5.96 13.02 16.68
CA GLN A 260 -5.34 14.34 16.72
C GLN A 260 -3.84 14.28 17.03
N GLY A 261 -3.36 13.13 17.53
CA GLY A 261 -2.02 12.99 18.02
C GLY A 261 -1.79 13.74 19.34
N GLY A 262 -0.68 14.44 19.45
CA GLY A 262 -0.29 15.23 20.62
C GLY A 262 1.22 15.41 20.65
N LYS A 263 1.70 16.28 21.56
CA LYS A 263 3.13 16.61 21.68
C LYS A 263 4.02 15.40 21.98
N ASP A 264 3.51 14.45 22.76
CA ASP A 264 4.24 13.25 23.19
C ASP A 264 3.74 11.99 22.44
N ALA A 265 2.93 12.16 21.37
CA ALA A 265 2.47 11.06 20.54
C ALA A 265 3.61 10.51 19.68
N PHE A 266 3.67 9.19 19.57
CA PHE A 266 4.62 8.52 18.71
C PHE A 266 4.04 7.20 18.16
N ALA A 267 4.57 6.73 17.02
CA ALA A 267 4.27 5.42 16.49
C ALA A 267 5.52 4.52 16.63
N PRO A 268 5.45 3.40 17.38
CA PRO A 268 6.59 2.52 17.58
C PRO A 268 6.96 1.79 16.27
N LEU A 269 8.27 1.62 16.02
CA LEU A 269 8.81 0.90 14.85
C LEU A 269 9.44 -0.44 15.23
N GLY A 270 9.94 -0.56 16.45
CA GLY A 270 10.56 -1.79 16.95
C GLY A 270 11.75 -1.55 17.87
N PHE A 271 12.27 -2.62 18.45
CA PHE A 271 13.35 -2.59 19.44
C PHE A 271 14.71 -2.89 18.82
N GLY A 272 15.74 -2.20 19.24
CA GLY A 272 17.14 -2.55 19.01
C GLY A 272 17.63 -3.66 19.93
N SER A 273 18.83 -4.21 19.65
CA SER A 273 19.44 -5.27 20.47
C SER A 273 19.81 -4.86 21.90
N ASP A 274 19.96 -3.57 22.13
CA ASP A 274 20.18 -2.94 23.43
C ASP A 274 18.89 -2.60 24.19
N GLY A 275 17.72 -2.97 23.63
CA GLY A 275 16.42 -2.67 24.19
C GLY A 275 15.90 -1.26 23.84
N THR A 276 16.61 -0.48 23.04
CA THR A 276 16.17 0.83 22.56
C THR A 276 14.89 0.72 21.74
N LEU A 277 13.84 1.44 22.08
CA LEU A 277 12.62 1.56 21.29
C LEU A 277 12.79 2.66 20.25
N TYR A 278 12.78 2.28 18.97
CA TYR A 278 12.71 3.20 17.84
C TYR A 278 11.25 3.53 17.52
N ALA A 279 10.99 4.78 17.22
CA ALA A 279 9.64 5.27 16.93
C ALA A 279 9.68 6.45 15.94
N THR A 280 8.53 6.76 15.37
CA THR A 280 8.31 8.01 14.67
C THR A 280 7.58 9.00 15.57
N ALA A 281 8.04 10.23 15.63
CA ALA A 281 7.39 11.28 16.40
C ALA A 281 7.61 12.66 15.77
N TYR A 282 6.70 13.58 16.04
CA TYR A 282 6.93 15.00 15.78
C TYR A 282 7.95 15.55 16.77
N GLY A 283 8.92 16.29 16.27
CA GLY A 283 9.86 17.04 17.08
C GLY A 283 9.55 18.54 17.08
N LYS A 284 10.58 19.32 16.73
CA LYS A 284 10.47 20.78 16.52
C LYS A 284 10.01 21.14 15.10
N SER A 285 10.02 20.19 14.19
CA SER A 285 9.62 20.37 12.79
C SER A 285 8.14 20.05 12.57
N ASP A 286 7.63 20.46 11.42
CA ASP A 286 6.28 20.13 10.95
C ASP A 286 6.14 18.65 10.53
N THR A 287 7.28 17.99 10.23
CA THR A 287 7.32 16.58 9.82
C THR A 287 7.79 15.68 10.95
N THR A 288 7.34 14.43 10.94
CA THR A 288 7.86 13.41 11.86
C THR A 288 9.30 13.01 11.50
N ALA A 289 10.02 12.49 12.50
CA ALA A 289 11.37 11.98 12.36
C ALA A 289 11.50 10.61 13.03
N LEU A 290 12.55 9.86 12.70
CA LEU A 290 12.95 8.70 13.49
C LEU A 290 13.61 9.17 14.78
N VAL A 291 13.06 8.72 15.90
CA VAL A 291 13.54 9.02 17.25
C VAL A 291 13.68 7.74 18.04
N THR A 292 14.29 7.83 19.22
CA THR A 292 14.21 6.81 20.27
C THR A 292 13.27 7.28 21.37
N ILE A 293 12.69 6.32 22.09
CA ILE A 293 11.80 6.59 23.22
C ILE A 293 12.55 6.31 24.52
N ASP A 294 12.51 7.26 25.43
CA ASP A 294 12.92 7.02 26.82
C ASP A 294 11.87 6.13 27.50
N LEU A 295 12.22 4.87 27.70
CA LEU A 295 11.30 3.89 28.29
C LEU A 295 10.92 4.20 29.75
N ALA A 296 11.70 4.99 30.49
CA ALA A 296 11.35 5.37 31.86
C ALA A 296 10.22 6.41 31.89
N THR A 297 10.26 7.38 30.98
CA THR A 297 9.30 8.49 30.91
C THR A 297 8.22 8.31 29.84
N GLY A 298 8.39 7.41 28.89
CA GLY A 298 7.50 7.22 27.74
C GLY A 298 7.54 8.36 26.72
N LYS A 299 8.59 9.19 26.73
CA LYS A 299 8.70 10.37 25.87
C LYS A 299 9.69 10.17 24.74
N PRO A 300 9.42 10.77 23.56
CA PRO A 300 10.39 10.82 22.48
C PRO A 300 11.63 11.63 22.88
N ASN A 301 12.83 11.11 22.56
CA ASN A 301 14.05 11.88 22.69
C ASN A 301 14.04 13.06 21.72
N PRO A 302 14.47 14.25 22.15
CA PRO A 302 14.34 15.49 21.35
C PRO A 302 15.28 15.53 20.13
N GLU A 303 16.35 14.73 20.13
CA GLU A 303 17.31 14.66 19.04
C GLU A 303 16.94 13.52 18.09
N PRO A 304 16.54 13.82 16.83
CA PRO A 304 16.18 12.79 15.88
C PRO A 304 17.42 12.03 15.37
N LEU A 305 17.22 10.74 15.09
CA LEU A 305 18.25 9.90 14.45
C LEU A 305 18.27 10.08 12.94
N VAL A 306 17.08 10.16 12.34
CA VAL A 306 16.92 10.36 10.89
C VAL A 306 15.78 11.35 10.64
N VAL A 307 16.04 12.32 9.78
CA VAL A 307 15.04 13.27 9.28
C VAL A 307 14.93 13.13 7.76
N THR A 308 13.73 13.34 7.25
CA THR A 308 13.40 13.32 5.81
C THR A 308 12.85 14.69 5.42
N PRO A 309 13.69 15.66 5.02
CA PRO A 309 13.26 17.03 4.77
C PRO A 309 12.09 17.09 3.77
N GLY A 310 11.00 17.76 4.17
CA GLY A 310 9.78 17.89 3.37
C GLY A 310 8.84 16.69 3.40
N TYR A 311 9.16 15.63 4.19
CA TYR A 311 8.35 14.42 4.32
C TYR A 311 8.26 13.99 5.79
N ASP A 312 7.13 13.41 6.16
CA ASP A 312 7.06 12.63 7.38
C ASP A 312 7.97 11.41 7.27
N PHE A 313 8.68 11.10 8.33
CA PHE A 313 9.43 9.85 8.36
C PHE A 313 8.46 8.67 8.31
N THR A 314 8.59 7.87 7.28
CA THR A 314 7.90 6.58 7.12
C THR A 314 8.94 5.53 6.78
N GLY A 315 9.01 4.45 7.56
CA GLY A 315 10.02 3.44 7.29
C GLY A 315 9.93 2.22 8.19
N ILE A 316 10.84 1.28 7.95
CA ILE A 316 11.01 0.05 8.73
C ILE A 316 12.48 -0.15 9.06
N LEU A 317 12.76 -0.75 10.21
CA LEU A 317 14.13 -1.08 10.62
C LEU A 317 14.70 -2.18 9.73
N VAL A 318 15.88 -1.95 9.15
CA VAL A 318 16.63 -2.95 8.41
C VAL A 318 17.56 -3.66 9.37
N ARG A 319 17.34 -4.96 9.54
CA ARG A 319 18.04 -5.78 10.55
C ARG A 319 18.82 -6.92 9.90
N SER A 320 19.90 -7.34 10.57
CA SER A 320 20.54 -8.63 10.36
C SER A 320 20.80 -9.24 11.73
N GLY A 321 20.17 -10.37 12.02
CA GLY A 321 20.06 -10.86 13.38
C GLY A 321 19.42 -9.83 14.30
N GLU A 322 20.00 -9.63 15.47
CA GLU A 322 19.52 -8.65 16.45
C GLU A 322 19.95 -7.21 16.13
N LYS A 323 20.91 -7.01 15.20
CA LYS A 323 21.48 -5.70 14.90
C LYS A 323 20.61 -4.89 13.95
N VAL A 324 20.34 -3.64 14.29
CA VAL A 324 19.76 -2.63 13.38
C VAL A 324 20.90 -2.06 12.53
N LEU A 325 20.87 -2.33 11.23
CA LEU A 325 21.90 -1.90 10.27
C LEU A 325 21.58 -0.53 9.64
N GLY A 326 20.30 -0.18 9.61
CA GLY A 326 19.77 1.04 9.01
C GLY A 326 18.26 1.06 9.07
N VAL A 327 17.66 1.97 8.32
CA VAL A 327 16.22 2.10 8.22
C VAL A 327 15.83 2.39 6.77
N GLN A 328 14.86 1.64 6.27
CA GLN A 328 14.21 1.99 5.02
C GLN A 328 13.43 3.28 5.22
N VAL A 329 13.47 4.18 4.28
CA VAL A 329 12.76 5.47 4.33
C VAL A 329 12.08 5.74 3.01
N ARG A 330 11.01 6.54 3.08
CA ARG A 330 10.25 6.96 1.90
C ARG A 330 10.22 8.50 1.81
N THR A 331 10.79 9.01 0.73
CA THR A 331 10.66 10.40 0.31
C THR A 331 9.88 10.46 -1.01
N ASP A 332 10.43 10.97 -2.10
CA ASP A 332 9.85 10.79 -3.44
C ASP A 332 9.81 9.31 -3.82
N ALA A 333 10.88 8.57 -3.52
CA ALA A 333 10.98 7.13 -3.69
C ALA A 333 11.49 6.46 -2.41
N ASP A 334 11.38 5.14 -2.34
CA ASP A 334 11.96 4.36 -1.25
C ASP A 334 13.49 4.35 -1.33
N SER A 335 14.15 4.35 -0.18
CA SER A 335 15.61 4.23 -0.05
C SER A 335 15.97 3.66 1.33
N ILE A 336 17.26 3.43 1.60
CA ILE A 336 17.73 2.98 2.91
C ILE A 336 18.75 3.98 3.47
N ALA A 337 18.49 4.47 4.69
CA ALA A 337 19.47 5.20 5.50
C ALA A 337 20.26 4.19 6.32
N TRP A 338 21.51 3.98 5.96
CA TRP A 338 22.39 3.03 6.62
C TRP A 338 23.06 3.65 7.85
N PHE A 339 22.99 2.98 9.00
CA PHE A 339 23.77 3.29 10.19
C PHE A 339 25.15 2.63 10.13
N ASN A 340 25.26 1.55 9.37
CA ASN A 340 26.50 0.80 9.17
C ASN A 340 27.22 1.25 7.88
N PRO A 341 28.44 1.82 7.96
CA PRO A 341 29.17 2.32 6.79
C PRO A 341 29.49 1.25 5.73
N ALA A 342 29.73 0.01 6.14
CA ALA A 342 29.99 -1.08 5.20
C ALA A 342 28.73 -1.40 4.35
N MET A 343 27.55 -1.30 4.95
CA MET A 343 26.28 -1.48 4.23
C MET A 343 26.00 -0.31 3.30
N ALA A 344 26.34 0.91 3.68
CA ALA A 344 26.25 2.07 2.80
C ALA A 344 27.13 1.92 1.55
N GLU A 345 28.33 1.36 1.73
CA GLU A 345 29.23 1.09 0.60
C GLU A 345 28.73 -0.08 -0.28
N ALA A 346 28.18 -1.13 0.33
CA ALA A 346 27.53 -2.23 -0.39
C ALA A 346 26.35 -1.74 -1.22
N GLN A 347 25.51 -0.81 -0.67
CA GLN A 347 24.41 -0.21 -1.38
C GLN A 347 24.87 0.57 -2.62
N LYS A 348 25.94 1.36 -2.52
CA LYS A 348 26.49 2.09 -3.67
C LYS A 348 26.92 1.15 -4.81
N LYS A 349 27.56 0.04 -4.46
CA LYS A 349 27.96 -0.99 -5.45
C LYS A 349 26.75 -1.66 -6.09
N LEU A 350 25.76 -2.00 -5.29
CA LEU A 350 24.50 -2.57 -5.77
C LEU A 350 23.78 -1.61 -6.73
N ASP A 351 23.64 -0.32 -6.36
CA ASP A 351 22.98 0.69 -7.19
C ASP A 351 23.73 0.94 -8.50
N ALA A 352 25.05 0.85 -8.49
CA ALA A 352 25.87 0.91 -9.70
C ALA A 352 25.66 -0.30 -10.63
N ALA A 353 25.42 -1.48 -10.04
CA ALA A 353 25.15 -2.72 -10.79
C ALA A 353 23.71 -2.81 -11.32
N LEU A 354 22.76 -2.15 -10.65
CA LEU A 354 21.34 -2.08 -11.02
C LEU A 354 20.92 -0.60 -11.21
N PRO A 355 21.39 0.07 -12.26
CA PRO A 355 21.15 1.50 -12.44
C PRO A 355 19.68 1.79 -12.80
N GLY A 356 19.18 2.94 -12.30
CA GLY A 356 17.83 3.43 -12.58
C GLY A 356 16.73 2.65 -11.85
N THR A 357 17.08 1.93 -10.79
CA THR A 357 16.13 1.23 -9.91
C THR A 357 16.33 1.63 -8.45
N VAL A 358 15.29 1.50 -7.67
CA VAL A 358 15.35 1.41 -6.22
C VAL A 358 15.72 -0.01 -5.84
N ASN A 359 16.73 -0.19 -4.99
CA ASN A 359 17.23 -1.50 -4.59
C ASN A 359 17.21 -1.61 -3.07
N LEU A 360 16.22 -2.32 -2.54
CA LEU A 360 16.02 -2.47 -1.11
C LEU A 360 16.58 -3.81 -0.64
N MET A 361 17.67 -3.77 0.13
CA MET A 361 18.29 -4.95 0.71
C MET A 361 17.57 -5.42 1.96
N SER A 362 17.31 -6.71 2.07
CA SER A 362 16.85 -7.40 3.28
C SER A 362 17.80 -8.55 3.62
N PHE A 363 17.92 -8.84 4.92
CA PHE A 363 18.92 -9.80 5.44
C PHE A 363 18.24 -10.94 6.19
N PRO A 364 18.90 -12.11 6.29
CA PRO A 364 18.44 -13.20 7.11
C PRO A 364 18.51 -12.87 8.61
N ALA A 365 17.73 -13.59 9.41
CA ALA A 365 17.68 -13.37 10.85
C ALA A 365 18.97 -13.77 11.57
N GLN A 366 19.76 -14.72 11.04
CA GLN A 366 21.03 -15.14 11.59
C GLN A 366 22.17 -14.46 10.82
N ASN A 367 23.11 -13.87 11.55
CA ASN A 367 24.13 -12.94 11.02
C ASN A 367 25.33 -13.65 10.34
N GLN A 368 25.14 -14.74 9.61
CA GLN A 368 26.24 -15.51 9.04
C GLN A 368 26.27 -15.58 7.51
N SER A 369 25.41 -14.82 6.83
CA SER A 369 25.28 -14.88 5.38
C SER A 369 26.01 -13.75 4.66
N GLU A 370 26.67 -14.09 3.56
CA GLU A 370 27.16 -13.13 2.58
C GLU A 370 26.06 -12.66 1.61
N TRP A 371 24.86 -13.22 1.72
CA TRP A 371 23.75 -12.95 0.81
C TRP A 371 22.71 -11.99 1.42
N ALA A 372 22.30 -11.02 0.63
CA ALA A 372 21.11 -10.20 0.85
C ALA A 372 20.09 -10.49 -0.24
N LEU A 373 18.81 -10.47 0.10
CA LEU A 373 17.74 -10.44 -0.86
C LEU A 373 17.40 -9.00 -1.19
N VAL A 374 17.36 -8.68 -2.48
CA VAL A 374 17.11 -7.33 -3.00
C VAL A 374 15.75 -7.29 -3.67
N LYS A 375 14.90 -6.35 -3.27
CA LYS A 375 13.71 -5.90 -4.02
C LYS A 375 14.16 -4.76 -4.94
N SER A 376 14.17 -5.00 -6.26
CA SER A 376 14.58 -4.03 -7.26
C SER A 376 13.40 -3.62 -8.14
N PHE A 377 13.13 -2.33 -8.27
CA PHE A 377 12.01 -1.80 -9.06
C PHE A 377 12.26 -0.35 -9.48
N SER A 378 11.46 0.13 -10.43
CA SER A 378 11.38 1.56 -10.76
C SER A 378 9.95 1.91 -11.21
N ASP A 379 9.75 3.14 -11.64
CA ASP A 379 8.52 3.60 -12.29
C ASP A 379 8.19 2.84 -13.57
N VAL A 380 9.20 2.43 -14.33
CA VAL A 380 9.07 1.70 -15.60
C VAL A 380 9.32 0.18 -15.46
N ARG A 381 9.82 -0.26 -14.31
CA ARG A 381 10.16 -1.65 -14.03
C ARG A 381 9.35 -2.18 -12.85
N PRO A 382 8.49 -3.19 -13.04
CA PRO A 382 7.86 -3.89 -11.93
C PRO A 382 8.88 -4.50 -10.98
N LEU A 383 8.43 -4.86 -9.78
CA LEU A 383 9.24 -5.52 -8.75
C LEU A 383 9.89 -6.78 -9.29
N SER A 384 11.19 -6.89 -9.07
CA SER A 384 11.99 -8.10 -9.23
C SER A 384 12.77 -8.42 -7.96
N TYR A 385 13.04 -9.70 -7.75
CA TYR A 385 13.82 -10.22 -6.63
C TYR A 385 15.18 -10.68 -7.15
N VAL A 386 16.24 -10.24 -6.49
CA VAL A 386 17.63 -10.55 -6.84
C VAL A 386 18.40 -10.91 -5.56
N LEU A 387 19.20 -11.96 -5.58
CA LEU A 387 20.18 -12.22 -4.55
C LEU A 387 21.46 -11.42 -4.84
N TYR A 388 21.98 -10.74 -3.84
CA TYR A 388 23.20 -9.98 -3.91
C TYR A 388 24.22 -10.53 -2.94
N ASN A 389 25.41 -10.93 -3.44
CA ASN A 389 26.49 -11.38 -2.61
C ASN A 389 27.32 -10.18 -2.13
N LEU A 390 27.31 -9.92 -0.83
CA LEU A 390 27.95 -8.75 -0.21
C LEU A 390 29.48 -8.77 -0.35
N ARG A 391 30.10 -9.95 -0.49
CA ARG A 391 31.56 -10.10 -0.60
C ARG A 391 32.06 -9.96 -2.03
N THR A 392 31.38 -10.61 -2.97
CA THR A 392 31.82 -10.67 -4.38
C THR A 392 31.17 -9.62 -5.27
N GLY A 393 30.03 -9.05 -4.85
CA GLY A 393 29.18 -8.18 -5.68
C GLY A 393 28.35 -8.94 -6.73
N ALA A 394 28.32 -10.27 -6.70
CA ALA A 394 27.57 -11.07 -7.66
C ALA A 394 26.06 -10.89 -7.47
N LEU A 395 25.33 -10.81 -8.59
CA LEU A 395 23.88 -10.75 -8.67
C LEU A 395 23.35 -12.07 -9.23
N ASP A 396 22.31 -12.62 -8.59
CA ASP A 396 21.64 -13.85 -9.01
C ASP A 396 20.12 -13.57 -9.08
N PRO A 397 19.51 -13.45 -10.27
CA PRO A 397 18.07 -13.20 -10.41
C PRO A 397 17.24 -14.34 -9.82
N VAL A 398 16.22 -13.99 -9.04
CA VAL A 398 15.29 -14.95 -8.42
C VAL A 398 13.97 -15.01 -9.21
N GLY A 399 13.37 -13.85 -9.52
CA GLY A 399 12.14 -13.79 -10.27
C GLY A 399 11.54 -12.38 -10.33
N GLU A 400 10.47 -12.26 -11.10
CA GLU A 400 9.79 -10.99 -11.37
C GLU A 400 8.31 -11.08 -11.02
N ALA A 401 7.76 -9.99 -10.48
CA ALA A 401 6.34 -9.91 -10.19
C ALA A 401 5.48 -9.92 -11.48
N TYR A 402 5.90 -9.20 -12.51
CA TYR A 402 5.18 -9.08 -13.78
C TYR A 402 6.12 -9.34 -14.96
N PRO A 403 6.53 -10.59 -15.21
CA PRO A 403 7.36 -10.92 -16.35
C PRO A 403 6.62 -10.62 -17.66
N GLY A 404 7.32 -10.03 -18.60
CA GLY A 404 6.77 -9.62 -19.89
C GLY A 404 6.31 -8.15 -19.97
N ILE A 405 6.45 -7.38 -18.88
CA ILE A 405 6.44 -5.92 -18.95
C ILE A 405 7.82 -5.46 -19.42
N ALA A 406 7.89 -4.90 -20.61
CA ALA A 406 9.11 -4.34 -21.16
C ALA A 406 9.30 -2.88 -20.71
N PRO A 407 10.32 -2.54 -19.93
CA PRO A 407 10.54 -1.18 -19.42
C PRO A 407 10.56 -0.11 -20.52
N GLN A 408 11.06 -0.48 -21.72
CA GLN A 408 11.13 0.42 -22.86
C GLN A 408 9.75 0.81 -23.44
N ARG A 409 8.68 0.12 -23.00
CA ARG A 409 7.29 0.41 -23.38
C ARG A 409 6.52 1.16 -22.29
N MET A 410 7.15 1.39 -21.13
CA MET A 410 6.56 2.10 -20.00
C MET A 410 6.93 3.59 -20.04
N SER A 411 6.20 4.39 -19.31
CA SER A 411 6.36 5.83 -19.20
C SER A 411 7.04 6.21 -17.87
N GLN A 412 7.95 7.18 -17.91
CA GLN A 412 8.58 7.70 -16.71
C GLN A 412 7.58 8.46 -15.86
N GLN A 413 7.74 8.35 -14.55
CA GLN A 413 6.93 9.03 -13.53
C GLN A 413 7.81 10.01 -12.76
N ASP A 414 7.47 11.30 -12.83
CA ASP A 414 8.21 12.37 -12.17
C ASP A 414 7.47 12.85 -10.92
N PRO A 415 8.12 12.90 -9.74
CA PRO A 415 7.63 13.66 -8.60
C PRO A 415 7.60 15.15 -8.95
N VAL A 416 6.48 15.79 -8.74
CA VAL A 416 6.26 17.22 -9.03
C VAL A 416 5.58 17.91 -7.85
N ARG A 417 5.68 19.24 -7.81
CA ARG A 417 4.97 20.07 -6.85
C ARG A 417 4.34 21.24 -7.56
N TYR A 418 3.11 21.58 -7.20
CA TYR A 418 2.44 22.77 -7.73
C TYR A 418 1.80 23.56 -6.59
N LYS A 419 1.49 24.82 -6.85
CA LYS A 419 0.82 25.69 -5.89
C LYS A 419 -0.68 25.66 -6.13
N ALA A 420 -1.45 25.35 -5.10
CA ALA A 420 -2.87 25.60 -5.06
C ALA A 420 -3.15 27.12 -5.08
N ARG A 421 -4.39 27.51 -5.39
CA ARG A 421 -4.82 28.92 -5.51
C ARG A 421 -4.60 29.75 -4.24
N ASP A 422 -4.56 29.12 -3.09
CA ASP A 422 -4.26 29.73 -1.79
C ASP A 422 -2.76 29.76 -1.45
N GLY A 423 -1.91 29.29 -2.38
CA GLY A 423 -0.46 29.26 -2.25
C GLY A 423 0.12 28.03 -1.60
N MET A 424 -0.72 27.08 -1.12
CA MET A 424 -0.26 25.84 -0.55
C MET A 424 0.44 24.99 -1.61
N GLU A 425 1.61 24.43 -1.26
CA GLU A 425 2.32 23.51 -2.14
C GLU A 425 1.72 22.11 -2.03
N ILE A 426 1.35 21.55 -3.19
CA ILE A 426 0.73 20.24 -3.29
C ILE A 426 1.68 19.28 -4.01
N PRO A 427 2.12 18.19 -3.38
CA PRO A 427 2.90 17.14 -4.01
C PRO A 427 2.04 16.33 -4.99
N ALA A 428 2.64 15.84 -6.06
CA ALA A 428 1.99 14.95 -7.01
C ALA A 428 3.01 14.08 -7.76
N LEU A 429 2.52 13.03 -8.39
CA LEU A 429 3.27 12.28 -9.40
C LEU A 429 2.69 12.61 -10.78
N LEU A 430 3.55 12.87 -11.75
CA LEU A 430 3.19 13.11 -13.14
C LEU A 430 3.78 12.03 -14.02
N THR A 431 2.94 11.34 -14.76
CA THR A 431 3.36 10.37 -15.78
C THR A 431 2.92 10.86 -17.15
N LEU A 432 3.88 11.21 -18.00
CA LEU A 432 3.60 11.62 -19.37
C LEU A 432 3.57 10.42 -20.31
N PRO A 433 2.77 10.46 -21.39
CA PRO A 433 2.83 9.44 -22.43
C PRO A 433 4.25 9.33 -22.97
N ARG A 434 4.64 8.14 -23.39
CA ARG A 434 5.96 7.88 -23.96
C ARG A 434 6.25 8.83 -25.12
N GLY A 435 7.44 9.41 -25.11
CA GLY A 435 7.85 10.42 -26.10
C GLY A 435 7.58 11.85 -25.69
N GLY A 436 7.04 12.09 -24.48
CA GLY A 436 6.90 13.44 -23.91
C GLY A 436 5.89 14.29 -24.67
N ALA A 437 4.70 13.76 -24.95
CA ALA A 437 3.67 14.47 -25.70
C ALA A 437 3.33 15.82 -25.00
N LYS A 438 3.42 16.93 -25.76
CA LYS A 438 2.88 18.22 -25.33
C LYS A 438 1.37 18.23 -25.56
N ASN A 439 0.63 18.91 -24.67
CA ASN A 439 -0.83 19.03 -24.74
C ASN A 439 -1.53 17.66 -24.87
N ALA A 440 -1.09 16.66 -24.07
CA ALA A 440 -1.72 15.35 -24.02
C ALA A 440 -3.13 15.42 -23.40
N PRO A 441 -4.03 14.50 -23.71
CA PRO A 441 -5.22 14.32 -22.88
C PRO A 441 -4.79 13.94 -21.46
N LEU A 442 -5.43 14.55 -20.44
CA LEU A 442 -5.04 14.39 -19.03
C LEU A 442 -6.09 13.59 -18.26
N VAL A 443 -5.63 12.62 -17.48
CA VAL A 443 -6.41 12.00 -16.42
C VAL A 443 -5.85 12.46 -15.07
N VAL A 444 -6.67 13.17 -14.28
CA VAL A 444 -6.36 13.44 -12.86
C VAL A 444 -6.83 12.22 -12.08
N LEU A 445 -5.87 11.39 -11.64
CA LEU A 445 -6.14 10.13 -10.94
C LEU A 445 -6.03 10.36 -9.43
N VAL A 446 -7.19 10.38 -8.76
CA VAL A 446 -7.31 10.75 -7.35
C VAL A 446 -7.31 9.51 -6.47
N HIS A 447 -6.40 9.46 -5.51
CA HIS A 447 -6.32 8.35 -4.55
C HIS A 447 -7.48 8.33 -3.55
N GLY A 448 -7.75 7.17 -2.98
CA GLY A 448 -8.70 6.97 -1.89
C GLY A 448 -8.12 7.36 -0.52
N GLY A 449 -8.86 7.07 0.51
CA GLY A 449 -8.52 7.37 1.90
C GLY A 449 -9.52 8.36 2.51
N PRO A 450 -9.31 9.69 2.56
CA PRO A 450 -8.20 10.49 1.99
C PRO A 450 -6.98 10.66 2.89
N HIS A 451 -7.09 10.36 4.19
CA HIS A 451 -6.10 10.64 5.23
C HIS A 451 -4.97 9.58 5.23
N VAL A 452 -4.38 9.37 4.07
CA VAL A 452 -3.27 8.44 3.82
C VAL A 452 -2.28 9.09 2.86
N ARG A 453 -1.06 8.60 2.80
CA ARG A 453 -0.16 8.89 1.67
C ARG A 453 -0.56 7.99 0.51
N GLY A 454 -1.33 8.54 -0.44
CA GLY A 454 -1.99 7.76 -1.49
C GLY A 454 -1.07 7.38 -2.63
N ASN A 455 -0.08 8.21 -2.93
CA ASN A 455 0.78 8.03 -4.08
C ASN A 455 2.21 7.66 -3.68
N HIS A 456 2.76 6.68 -4.40
CA HIS A 456 4.12 6.19 -4.21
C HIS A 456 4.77 6.06 -5.58
N TRP A 457 5.98 6.59 -5.73
CA TRP A 457 6.74 6.43 -6.94
C TRP A 457 7.10 4.96 -7.17
N GLY A 458 6.90 4.52 -8.39
CA GLY A 458 7.15 3.15 -8.81
C GLY A 458 6.16 2.68 -9.88
N TRP A 459 6.34 1.46 -10.38
CA TRP A 459 5.47 0.89 -11.38
C TRP A 459 4.08 0.61 -10.80
N LYS A 460 3.06 1.23 -11.41
CA LYS A 460 1.64 1.01 -11.09
C LYS A 460 0.90 0.61 -12.35
N PRO A 461 0.13 -0.48 -12.34
CA PRO A 461 -0.55 -0.97 -13.53
C PRO A 461 -1.51 0.06 -14.13
N GLU A 462 -2.31 0.74 -13.31
CA GLU A 462 -3.31 1.71 -13.76
C GLU A 462 -2.67 2.91 -14.46
N THR A 463 -1.66 3.49 -13.82
CA THR A 463 -0.94 4.67 -14.33
C THR A 463 -0.19 4.32 -15.62
N GLN A 464 0.52 3.19 -15.63
CA GLN A 464 1.27 2.75 -16.81
C GLN A 464 0.35 2.31 -17.95
N PHE A 465 -0.79 1.70 -17.64
CA PHE A 465 -1.82 1.40 -18.62
C PHE A 465 -2.31 2.67 -19.31
N LEU A 466 -2.78 3.67 -18.56
CA LEU A 466 -3.27 4.94 -19.11
C LEU A 466 -2.19 5.66 -19.92
N ALA A 467 -0.97 5.76 -19.40
CA ALA A 467 0.14 6.42 -20.08
C ALA A 467 0.51 5.70 -21.40
N SER A 468 0.44 4.36 -21.43
CA SER A 468 0.67 3.57 -22.66
C SER A 468 -0.38 3.80 -23.75
N ARG A 469 -1.58 4.31 -23.38
CA ARG A 469 -2.67 4.68 -24.28
C ARG A 469 -2.60 6.15 -24.73
N GLY A 470 -1.58 6.87 -24.29
CA GLY A 470 -1.36 8.27 -24.71
C GLY A 470 -1.94 9.32 -23.76
N TYR A 471 -2.41 8.94 -22.58
CA TYR A 471 -2.88 9.87 -21.56
C TYR A 471 -1.74 10.33 -20.65
N ALA A 472 -1.67 11.63 -20.37
CA ALA A 472 -0.93 12.12 -19.21
C ALA A 472 -1.72 11.76 -17.96
N VAL A 473 -1.03 11.34 -16.89
CA VAL A 473 -1.65 10.99 -15.60
C VAL A 473 -1.04 11.86 -14.51
N LEU A 474 -1.89 12.64 -13.84
CA LEU A 474 -1.51 13.43 -12.67
C LEU A 474 -2.14 12.79 -11.43
N GLU A 475 -1.30 12.42 -10.45
CA GLU A 475 -1.69 11.77 -9.19
C GLU A 475 -1.38 12.71 -8.01
N PRO A 476 -2.29 13.64 -7.64
CA PRO A 476 -2.06 14.56 -6.53
C PRO A 476 -2.13 13.88 -5.16
N ASP A 477 -1.22 14.24 -4.24
CA ASP A 477 -1.39 14.05 -2.81
C ASP A 477 -1.92 15.38 -2.22
N PHE A 478 -3.23 15.61 -2.42
CA PHE A 478 -3.94 16.82 -2.00
C PHE A 478 -3.88 17.02 -0.48
N ARG A 479 -4.15 18.23 0.01
CA ARG A 479 -4.19 18.52 1.47
C ARG A 479 -5.07 17.51 2.20
N GLY A 480 -4.64 17.08 3.38
CA GLY A 480 -5.25 15.98 4.13
C GLY A 480 -4.58 14.63 3.90
N SER A 481 -3.78 14.47 2.83
CA SER A 481 -2.90 13.32 2.67
C SER A 481 -1.80 13.34 3.75
N THR A 482 -1.44 12.18 4.30
CA THR A 482 -0.33 12.04 5.24
C THR A 482 1.02 11.97 4.53
N GLY A 483 2.11 12.11 5.26
CA GLY A 483 3.46 11.97 4.71
C GLY A 483 4.15 13.28 4.31
N TYR A 484 3.49 14.41 4.48
CA TYR A 484 3.97 15.73 4.07
C TYR A 484 3.92 16.78 5.20
N GLY A 485 3.83 16.32 6.44
CA GLY A 485 3.79 17.15 7.64
C GLY A 485 2.39 17.44 8.17
N ASP A 486 2.35 17.86 9.44
CA ASP A 486 1.11 18.10 10.18
C ASP A 486 0.25 19.22 9.56
N LYS A 487 0.89 20.30 9.05
CA LYS A 487 0.18 21.39 8.38
C LYS A 487 -0.55 20.91 7.12
N HIS A 488 0.11 20.08 6.31
CA HIS A 488 -0.51 19.52 5.11
C HIS A 488 -1.68 18.62 5.48
N PHE A 489 -1.51 17.76 6.47
CA PHE A 489 -2.54 16.86 6.96
C PHE A 489 -3.74 17.63 7.55
N ARG A 490 -3.51 18.56 8.49
CA ARG A 490 -4.59 19.32 9.14
C ARG A 490 -5.30 20.29 8.21
N ALA A 491 -4.64 20.78 7.17
CA ALA A 491 -5.27 21.64 6.17
C ALA A 491 -6.41 20.95 5.40
N GLY A 492 -6.44 19.61 5.42
CA GLY A 492 -7.55 18.82 4.84
C GLY A 492 -8.71 18.54 5.79
N TRP A 493 -8.58 18.85 7.09
CA TRP A 493 -9.63 18.55 8.05
C TRP A 493 -10.90 19.35 7.74
N LYS A 494 -12.03 18.66 7.65
CA LYS A 494 -13.33 19.22 7.27
C LYS A 494 -13.35 19.93 5.91
N GLN A 495 -12.44 19.53 4.99
CA GLN A 495 -12.32 20.16 3.67
C GLN A 495 -12.78 19.27 2.51
N TRP A 496 -13.52 18.21 2.80
CA TRP A 496 -14.13 17.38 1.78
C TRP A 496 -15.04 18.22 0.86
N GLY A 497 -14.80 18.16 -0.48
CA GLY A 497 -15.52 18.92 -1.48
C GLY A 497 -15.23 20.42 -1.51
N LEU A 498 -14.33 20.90 -0.65
CA LEU A 498 -13.89 22.29 -0.52
C LEU A 498 -12.44 22.46 -0.96
N ALA A 499 -11.52 22.86 -0.05
CA ALA A 499 -10.12 23.11 -0.41
C ALA A 499 -9.42 21.88 -0.96
N MET A 500 -9.72 20.67 -0.48
CA MET A 500 -9.20 19.42 -1.03
C MET A 500 -9.59 19.24 -2.51
N GLN A 501 -10.82 19.66 -2.88
CA GLN A 501 -11.26 19.62 -4.27
C GLN A 501 -10.58 20.69 -5.13
N ASN A 502 -10.32 21.88 -4.56
CA ASN A 502 -9.58 22.93 -5.23
C ASN A 502 -8.16 22.50 -5.60
N ASP A 503 -7.47 21.76 -4.72
CA ASP A 503 -6.13 21.25 -5.00
C ASP A 503 -6.09 20.41 -6.27
N LEU A 504 -7.09 19.55 -6.49
CA LEU A 504 -7.18 18.69 -7.69
C LEU A 504 -7.37 19.53 -8.96
N ALA A 505 -8.28 20.50 -8.92
CA ALA A 505 -8.54 21.40 -10.04
C ALA A 505 -7.31 22.27 -10.37
N ASP A 506 -6.62 22.75 -9.36
CA ASP A 506 -5.42 23.57 -9.52
C ASP A 506 -4.25 22.77 -10.09
N GLY A 507 -4.13 21.47 -9.72
CA GLY A 507 -3.18 20.55 -10.34
C GLY A 507 -3.44 20.35 -11.84
N ALA A 508 -4.71 20.20 -12.23
CA ALA A 508 -5.07 20.10 -13.65
C ALA A 508 -4.72 21.39 -14.41
N ARG A 509 -5.05 22.56 -13.84
CA ARG A 509 -4.70 23.88 -14.42
C ARG A 509 -3.20 24.09 -14.50
N TRP A 510 -2.46 23.66 -13.48
CA TRP A 510 -0.98 23.68 -13.49
C TRP A 510 -0.43 22.84 -14.64
N ALA A 511 -0.93 21.60 -14.83
CA ALA A 511 -0.47 20.74 -15.93
C ALA A 511 -0.73 21.37 -17.30
N VAL A 512 -1.85 22.09 -17.48
CA VAL A 512 -2.15 22.89 -18.69
C VAL A 512 -1.16 24.02 -18.84
N ALA A 513 -0.90 24.79 -17.79
CA ALA A 513 0.02 25.94 -17.84
C ALA A 513 1.47 25.52 -18.14
N GLN A 514 1.86 24.31 -17.76
CA GLN A 514 3.18 23.72 -18.10
C GLN A 514 3.22 23.14 -19.54
N GLY A 515 2.08 23.11 -20.26
CA GLY A 515 2.00 22.54 -21.60
C GLY A 515 2.00 21.01 -21.62
N TYR A 516 1.79 20.36 -20.48
CA TYR A 516 1.66 18.90 -20.39
C TYR A 516 0.26 18.43 -20.84
N ALA A 517 -0.79 19.22 -20.55
CA ALA A 517 -2.16 18.85 -20.77
C ALA A 517 -2.89 19.79 -21.74
N ASP A 518 -3.81 19.25 -22.53
CA ASP A 518 -4.75 19.99 -23.35
C ASP A 518 -5.95 20.43 -22.45
N PRO A 519 -6.23 21.73 -22.33
CA PRO A 519 -7.34 22.22 -21.50
C PRO A 519 -8.73 21.73 -21.93
N LYS A 520 -8.86 21.26 -23.16
CA LYS A 520 -10.12 20.72 -23.70
C LYS A 520 -10.28 19.21 -23.48
N ARG A 521 -9.25 18.50 -22.99
CA ARG A 521 -9.23 17.06 -22.87
C ARG A 521 -8.75 16.61 -21.49
N ILE A 522 -9.50 16.96 -20.45
CA ILE A 522 -9.20 16.61 -19.05
C ILE A 522 -10.36 15.79 -18.49
N CYS A 523 -10.05 14.61 -17.96
CA CYS A 523 -10.96 13.75 -17.22
C CYS A 523 -10.44 13.56 -15.78
N ILE A 524 -11.34 13.39 -14.82
CA ILE A 524 -11.00 13.05 -13.44
C ILE A 524 -11.43 11.62 -13.15
N ALA A 525 -10.58 10.84 -12.49
CA ALA A 525 -10.82 9.43 -12.20
C ALA A 525 -10.39 9.10 -10.76
N GLY A 526 -11.08 8.16 -10.10
CA GLY A 526 -10.69 7.76 -8.76
C GLY A 526 -11.63 6.77 -8.07
N ALA A 527 -11.11 6.13 -7.03
CA ALA A 527 -11.78 5.14 -6.20
C ALA A 527 -12.09 5.69 -4.80
N SER A 528 -13.16 5.20 -4.17
CA SER A 528 -13.45 5.49 -2.75
C SER A 528 -13.60 6.99 -2.51
N TYR A 529 -12.76 7.61 -1.64
CA TYR A 529 -12.68 9.07 -1.57
C TYR A 529 -12.36 9.69 -2.94
N GLY A 530 -11.45 9.08 -3.72
CA GLY A 530 -11.16 9.54 -5.08
C GLY A 530 -12.39 9.52 -5.99
N GLY A 531 -13.26 8.51 -5.84
CA GLY A 531 -14.55 8.47 -6.53
C GLY A 531 -15.51 9.56 -6.09
N TYR A 532 -15.53 9.90 -4.81
CA TYR A 532 -16.22 11.08 -4.29
C TYR A 532 -15.66 12.37 -4.92
N ALA A 533 -14.35 12.51 -4.96
CA ALA A 533 -13.67 13.67 -5.54
C ALA A 533 -13.95 13.83 -7.04
N VAL A 534 -14.11 12.72 -7.78
CA VAL A 534 -14.59 12.76 -9.16
C VAL A 534 -15.95 13.45 -9.24
N LEU A 535 -16.91 13.00 -8.44
CA LEU A 535 -18.27 13.52 -8.47
C LEU A 535 -18.33 15.00 -8.06
N MET A 536 -17.61 15.37 -7.00
CA MET A 536 -17.52 16.77 -6.56
C MET A 536 -16.72 17.64 -7.55
N GLY A 537 -15.74 17.08 -8.25
CA GLY A 537 -15.01 17.76 -9.33
C GLY A 537 -15.94 18.18 -10.47
N LEU A 538 -16.83 17.27 -10.90
CA LEU A 538 -17.83 17.57 -11.92
C LEU A 538 -18.90 18.58 -11.43
N VAL A 539 -19.12 18.67 -10.12
CA VAL A 539 -20.02 19.68 -9.51
C VAL A 539 -19.35 21.05 -9.43
N ASN A 540 -18.10 21.11 -8.95
CA ASN A 540 -17.43 22.36 -8.60
C ASN A 540 -16.73 23.01 -9.81
N ASP A 541 -16.18 22.20 -10.73
CA ASP A 541 -15.41 22.64 -11.89
C ASP A 541 -15.94 22.04 -13.21
N PRO A 542 -17.23 22.29 -13.56
CA PRO A 542 -17.91 21.67 -14.73
C PRO A 542 -17.27 22.05 -16.07
N ASP A 543 -16.59 23.20 -16.15
CA ASP A 543 -15.91 23.65 -17.37
C ASP A 543 -14.53 23.01 -17.54
N LEU A 544 -13.91 22.57 -16.45
CA LEU A 544 -12.57 21.98 -16.46
C LEU A 544 -12.60 20.52 -16.91
N TYR A 545 -13.47 19.72 -16.30
CA TYR A 545 -13.50 18.28 -16.52
C TYR A 545 -14.52 17.91 -17.60
N LYS A 546 -14.07 17.23 -18.66
CA LYS A 546 -14.89 16.77 -19.77
C LYS A 546 -15.57 15.43 -19.50
N CYS A 547 -15.06 14.66 -18.54
CA CYS A 547 -15.66 13.40 -18.09
C CYS A 547 -15.17 13.03 -16.68
N GLY A 548 -15.86 12.06 -16.07
CA GLY A 548 -15.48 11.48 -14.78
C GLY A 548 -15.60 9.96 -14.76
N VAL A 549 -14.65 9.29 -14.09
CA VAL A 549 -14.70 7.86 -13.82
C VAL A 549 -14.63 7.64 -12.31
N SER A 550 -15.75 7.26 -11.70
CA SER A 550 -15.85 7.02 -10.25
C SER A 550 -16.15 5.57 -9.97
N TRP A 551 -15.30 4.91 -9.18
CA TRP A 551 -15.61 3.56 -8.71
C TRP A 551 -15.51 3.45 -7.20
N ALA A 552 -16.42 2.65 -6.62
CA ALA A 552 -16.60 2.51 -5.18
C ALA A 552 -16.66 3.86 -4.45
N GLY A 553 -17.23 4.90 -5.11
CA GLY A 553 -17.20 6.31 -4.67
C GLY A 553 -18.22 6.62 -3.59
N VAL A 554 -17.83 7.40 -2.58
CA VAL A 554 -18.75 7.95 -1.59
C VAL A 554 -19.66 9.00 -2.26
N THR A 555 -20.97 8.87 -2.12
CA THR A 555 -21.94 9.78 -2.75
C THR A 555 -22.72 10.62 -1.76
N ASP A 556 -22.78 10.18 -0.52
CA ASP A 556 -23.40 10.90 0.60
C ASP A 556 -22.57 10.67 1.86
N ILE A 557 -21.98 11.73 2.40
CA ILE A 557 -21.12 11.63 3.60
C ILE A 557 -21.92 11.15 4.81
N ASN A 558 -23.21 11.50 4.91
CA ASN A 558 -24.05 11.06 6.02
C ASN A 558 -24.25 9.53 6.05
N LEU A 559 -24.23 8.85 4.89
CA LEU A 559 -24.31 7.38 4.84
C LEU A 559 -23.10 6.69 5.48
N LEU A 560 -21.95 7.35 5.57
CA LEU A 560 -20.80 6.82 6.29
C LEU A 560 -21.04 6.79 7.81
N TYR A 561 -21.80 7.74 8.33
CA TYR A 561 -22.20 7.81 9.75
C TYR A 561 -23.35 6.86 10.06
N ASP A 562 -24.44 6.99 9.32
CA ASP A 562 -25.72 6.39 9.69
C ASP A 562 -25.84 4.94 9.26
N GLY A 563 -25.11 4.56 8.20
CA GLY A 563 -25.34 3.27 7.57
C GLY A 563 -26.75 3.14 6.94
N HIS A 564 -27.16 1.94 6.67
CA HIS A 564 -28.51 1.60 6.17
C HIS A 564 -28.81 0.14 6.49
N TRP A 565 -30.08 -0.20 6.74
CA TRP A 565 -30.48 -1.57 7.08
C TRP A 565 -30.13 -2.63 6.02
N SER A 566 -29.92 -2.21 4.75
CA SER A 566 -29.60 -3.12 3.64
C SER A 566 -28.12 -3.48 3.51
N PHE A 567 -27.25 -2.95 4.36
CA PHE A 567 -25.83 -3.25 4.31
C PHE A 567 -25.15 -3.15 5.68
N THR A 568 -24.04 -3.87 5.85
CA THR A 568 -23.13 -3.75 6.99
C THR A 568 -21.93 -2.92 6.57
N SER A 569 -21.59 -1.88 7.36
CA SER A 569 -20.39 -1.07 7.18
C SER A 569 -19.22 -1.66 7.96
N ASP A 570 -18.02 -1.63 7.38
CA ASP A 570 -16.77 -2.01 8.06
C ASP A 570 -16.09 -0.85 8.80
N LEU A 571 -16.72 0.35 8.81
CA LEU A 571 -16.26 1.49 9.60
C LEU A 571 -16.63 1.28 11.07
N SER A 572 -15.62 1.26 11.96
CA SER A 572 -15.82 1.05 13.39
C SER A 572 -16.63 2.18 14.03
N ALA A 573 -17.39 1.82 15.09
CA ALA A 573 -18.15 2.80 15.87
C ALA A 573 -17.22 3.87 16.49
N GLN A 574 -16.03 3.47 16.92
CA GLN A 574 -15.02 4.37 17.47
C GLN A 574 -14.53 5.41 16.46
N TRP A 575 -14.26 5.00 15.21
CA TRP A 575 -13.91 5.94 14.13
C TRP A 575 -15.03 6.94 13.86
N LYS A 576 -16.27 6.45 13.76
CA LYS A 576 -17.45 7.31 13.53
C LYS A 576 -17.66 8.32 14.67
N GLN A 577 -17.38 7.92 15.91
CA GLN A 577 -17.62 8.75 17.09
C GLN A 577 -16.48 9.73 17.38
N TYR A 578 -15.23 9.36 17.19
CA TYR A 578 -14.07 10.14 17.66
C TYR A 578 -13.16 10.64 16.54
N GLY A 579 -13.13 10.01 15.38
CA GLY A 579 -12.27 10.41 14.27
C GLY A 579 -12.98 11.24 13.22
N MET A 580 -14.11 10.75 12.70
CA MET A 580 -14.84 11.43 11.63
C MET A 580 -15.28 12.87 11.98
N PRO A 581 -15.73 13.21 13.20
CA PRO A 581 -16.11 14.58 13.54
C PRO A 581 -15.02 15.61 13.37
N ASP A 582 -13.77 15.23 13.63
CA ASP A 582 -12.63 16.13 13.51
C ASP A 582 -12.08 16.16 12.06
N LEU A 583 -11.98 15.01 11.41
CA LEU A 583 -11.33 14.89 10.11
C LEU A 583 -12.27 15.20 8.93
N ILE A 584 -13.57 14.81 9.03
CA ILE A 584 -14.53 14.95 7.93
C ILE A 584 -15.56 16.05 8.25
N GLY A 585 -16.13 16.03 9.45
CA GLY A 585 -17.13 16.99 9.94
C GLY A 585 -18.09 16.34 10.92
N ASP A 586 -18.50 17.07 11.92
CA ASP A 586 -19.47 16.63 12.93
C ASP A 586 -20.89 16.55 12.33
N LYS A 587 -21.54 15.40 12.48
CA LYS A 587 -22.86 15.10 11.93
C LYS A 587 -23.96 16.12 12.30
N VAL A 588 -23.84 16.78 13.46
CA VAL A 588 -24.81 17.76 13.97
C VAL A 588 -24.33 19.18 13.70
N LYS A 589 -23.11 19.50 14.12
CA LYS A 589 -22.55 20.87 14.03
C LYS A 589 -22.27 21.27 12.58
N ASP A 590 -21.80 20.33 11.75
CA ASP A 590 -21.39 20.57 10.38
C ASP A 590 -22.43 20.02 9.37
N ALA A 591 -23.67 19.70 9.80
CA ALA A 591 -24.70 19.04 8.99
C ALA A 591 -24.97 19.74 7.64
N ALA A 592 -25.03 21.07 7.64
CA ALA A 592 -25.25 21.87 6.43
C ALA A 592 -24.10 21.70 5.42
N GLN A 593 -22.85 21.74 5.89
CA GLN A 593 -21.67 21.51 5.08
C GLN A 593 -21.64 20.09 4.52
N LEU A 594 -21.83 19.07 5.37
CA LEU A 594 -21.83 17.67 4.96
C LEU A 594 -22.86 17.38 3.88
N LYS A 595 -24.05 18.00 3.98
CA LYS A 595 -25.08 17.92 2.94
C LYS A 595 -24.65 18.65 1.66
N ALA A 596 -24.14 19.88 1.77
CA ALA A 596 -23.74 20.70 0.62
C ALA A 596 -22.56 20.08 -0.15
N THR A 597 -21.66 19.37 0.53
CA THR A 597 -20.51 18.69 -0.07
C THR A 597 -20.76 17.21 -0.37
N SER A 598 -21.99 16.71 -0.23
CA SER A 598 -22.37 15.35 -0.66
C SER A 598 -22.82 15.36 -2.13
N PRO A 599 -22.16 14.58 -3.02
CA PRO A 599 -22.51 14.51 -4.45
C PRO A 599 -23.98 14.21 -4.70
N LEU A 600 -24.60 13.37 -3.87
CA LEU A 600 -26.02 13.03 -3.98
C LEU A 600 -26.92 14.28 -3.93
N ALA A 601 -26.62 15.21 -3.04
CA ALA A 601 -27.37 16.46 -2.92
C ALA A 601 -27.14 17.42 -4.10
N GLN A 602 -26.08 17.21 -4.88
CA GLN A 602 -25.65 18.02 -6.03
C GLN A 602 -25.83 17.32 -7.37
N ALA A 603 -26.46 16.13 -7.40
CA ALA A 603 -26.55 15.27 -8.58
C ALA A 603 -27.11 15.98 -9.84
N ALA A 604 -28.07 16.89 -9.67
CA ALA A 604 -28.67 17.69 -10.76
C ALA A 604 -27.67 18.61 -11.49
N ARG A 605 -26.51 18.94 -10.85
CA ARG A 605 -25.46 19.81 -11.42
C ARG A 605 -24.50 19.07 -12.34
N ILE A 606 -24.43 17.74 -12.24
CA ILE A 606 -23.49 16.92 -13.02
C ILE A 606 -24.05 16.70 -14.42
N LYS A 607 -23.41 17.31 -15.44
CA LYS A 607 -23.80 17.23 -16.86
C LYS A 607 -22.78 16.52 -17.74
N ALA A 608 -21.51 16.45 -17.30
CA ALA A 608 -20.45 15.78 -18.03
C ALA A 608 -20.69 14.25 -18.08
N PRO A 609 -20.21 13.56 -19.13
CA PRO A 609 -20.18 12.09 -19.19
C PRO A 609 -19.59 11.49 -17.92
N LEU A 610 -20.22 10.45 -17.39
CA LEU A 610 -19.86 9.84 -16.13
C LEU A 610 -19.91 8.32 -16.22
N LEU A 611 -18.81 7.64 -15.83
CA LEU A 611 -18.76 6.20 -15.64
C LEU A 611 -18.75 5.91 -14.15
N LEU A 612 -19.72 5.11 -13.70
CA LEU A 612 -19.86 4.67 -12.31
C LEU A 612 -19.67 3.16 -12.21
N ALA A 613 -18.88 2.69 -11.24
CA ALA A 613 -18.69 1.25 -11.00
C ALA A 613 -18.70 0.92 -9.51
N TYR A 614 -19.36 -0.19 -9.13
CA TYR A 614 -19.48 -0.62 -7.73
C TYR A 614 -19.38 -2.13 -7.59
N GLY A 615 -18.82 -2.56 -6.45
CA GLY A 615 -18.80 -3.96 -6.03
C GLY A 615 -20.03 -4.31 -5.19
N GLY A 616 -20.62 -5.49 -5.43
CA GLY A 616 -21.87 -5.92 -4.78
C GLY A 616 -21.73 -6.20 -3.30
N VAL A 617 -20.53 -6.63 -2.87
CA VAL A 617 -20.23 -6.96 -1.47
C VAL A 617 -19.30 -5.95 -0.80
N ASP A 618 -19.22 -4.75 -1.33
CA ASP A 618 -18.45 -3.66 -0.73
C ASP A 618 -19.07 -3.25 0.61
N GLN A 619 -18.32 -3.38 1.70
CA GLN A 619 -18.71 -2.99 3.05
C GLN A 619 -18.17 -1.62 3.46
N ARG A 620 -17.16 -1.10 2.74
CA ARG A 620 -16.57 0.22 2.98
C ARG A 620 -17.43 1.33 2.38
N VAL A 621 -17.78 1.20 1.10
CA VAL A 621 -18.70 2.08 0.38
C VAL A 621 -19.74 1.19 -0.32
N PRO A 622 -20.76 0.74 0.41
CA PRO A 622 -21.73 -0.20 -0.11
C PRO A 622 -22.38 0.26 -1.41
N MET A 623 -22.76 -0.69 -2.26
CA MET A 623 -23.43 -0.42 -3.56
C MET A 623 -24.65 0.51 -3.44
N TYR A 624 -25.25 0.59 -2.26
CA TYR A 624 -26.35 1.51 -1.96
C TYR A 624 -25.98 2.98 -2.25
N HIS A 625 -24.70 3.38 -1.99
CA HIS A 625 -24.20 4.71 -2.38
C HIS A 625 -24.36 4.94 -3.87
N GLY A 626 -23.91 4.00 -4.68
CA GLY A 626 -23.95 4.10 -6.14
C GLY A 626 -25.36 4.09 -6.71
N ARG A 627 -26.21 3.17 -6.26
CA ARG A 627 -27.60 3.05 -6.75
C ARG A 627 -28.41 4.30 -6.43
N LYS A 628 -28.34 4.77 -5.18
CA LYS A 628 -29.02 6.00 -4.75
C LYS A 628 -28.58 7.23 -5.58
N PHE A 629 -27.28 7.33 -5.84
CA PHE A 629 -26.74 8.41 -6.67
C PHE A 629 -27.14 8.25 -8.14
N LEU A 630 -27.11 7.04 -8.69
CA LEU A 630 -27.54 6.76 -10.06
C LEU A 630 -28.98 7.21 -10.30
N ASP A 631 -29.89 6.89 -9.37
CA ASP A 631 -31.30 7.31 -9.43
C ASP A 631 -31.46 8.83 -9.40
N ALA A 632 -30.61 9.52 -8.61
CA ALA A 632 -30.64 10.97 -8.51
C ALA A 632 -30.04 11.69 -9.74
N VAL A 633 -28.98 11.11 -10.38
CA VAL A 633 -28.32 11.79 -11.50
C VAL A 633 -28.95 11.49 -12.85
N LYS A 634 -29.47 10.29 -13.08
CA LYS A 634 -30.10 9.88 -14.38
C LYS A 634 -31.18 10.81 -14.93
N PRO A 635 -32.05 11.40 -14.13
CA PRO A 635 -33.04 12.37 -14.65
C PRO A 635 -32.42 13.61 -15.28
N HIS A 636 -31.19 13.96 -14.84
CA HIS A 636 -30.49 15.20 -15.20
C HIS A 636 -29.31 14.98 -16.17
N ASN A 637 -28.81 13.76 -16.29
CA ASN A 637 -27.68 13.40 -17.14
C ASN A 637 -27.93 12.04 -17.81
N LYS A 638 -28.04 12.07 -19.15
CA LYS A 638 -28.24 10.84 -19.97
C LYS A 638 -26.93 10.14 -20.35
N GLN A 639 -25.78 10.73 -20.05
CA GLN A 639 -24.44 10.21 -20.38
C GLN A 639 -23.80 9.54 -19.16
N VAL A 640 -24.59 8.76 -18.41
CA VAL A 640 -24.12 7.98 -17.25
C VAL A 640 -24.05 6.51 -17.63
N GLU A 641 -22.84 5.97 -17.61
CA GLU A 641 -22.56 4.54 -17.75
C GLU A 641 -22.48 3.90 -16.36
N TRP A 642 -23.11 2.73 -16.21
CA TRP A 642 -23.16 1.99 -14.94
C TRP A 642 -22.57 0.60 -15.08
N ILE A 643 -21.65 0.25 -14.17
CA ILE A 643 -21.00 -1.06 -14.08
C ILE A 643 -21.22 -1.61 -12.67
N GLU A 644 -21.55 -2.88 -12.60
CA GLU A 644 -21.75 -3.60 -11.35
C GLU A 644 -20.98 -4.92 -11.41
N TYR A 645 -20.17 -5.20 -10.38
CA TYR A 645 -19.51 -6.48 -10.19
C TYR A 645 -20.09 -7.11 -8.91
N PRO A 646 -21.07 -8.01 -9.02
CA PRO A 646 -21.89 -8.48 -7.89
C PRO A 646 -21.08 -9.10 -6.75
N ASP A 647 -20.02 -9.82 -7.07
CA ASP A 647 -19.20 -10.55 -6.10
C ASP A 647 -17.93 -9.79 -5.65
N GLU A 648 -17.62 -8.64 -6.25
CA GLU A 648 -16.47 -7.82 -5.88
C GLU A 648 -16.77 -6.91 -4.69
N GLY A 649 -15.71 -6.57 -3.94
CA GLY A 649 -15.75 -5.69 -2.78
C GLY A 649 -15.34 -4.25 -3.09
N HIS A 650 -14.52 -3.67 -2.19
CA HIS A 650 -14.03 -2.29 -2.32
C HIS A 650 -12.85 -2.18 -3.32
N GLY A 651 -13.07 -2.64 -4.56
CA GLY A 651 -12.11 -2.75 -5.66
C GLY A 651 -12.22 -4.12 -6.33
N TRP A 652 -11.52 -4.29 -7.45
CA TRP A 652 -11.63 -5.48 -8.28
C TRP A 652 -10.45 -6.42 -8.00
N ARG A 653 -10.74 -7.61 -7.47
CA ARG A 653 -9.73 -8.62 -7.15
C ARG A 653 -9.45 -9.53 -8.34
N LEU A 654 -10.50 -9.93 -9.06
CA LEU A 654 -10.35 -10.86 -10.18
C LEU A 654 -9.68 -10.20 -11.39
N PRO A 655 -8.65 -10.83 -12.00
CA PRO A 655 -8.01 -10.30 -13.21
C PRO A 655 -8.98 -9.98 -14.35
N GLN A 656 -9.96 -10.85 -14.62
CA GLN A 656 -10.97 -10.61 -15.65
C GLN A 656 -11.83 -9.37 -15.38
N ASN A 657 -12.19 -9.10 -14.12
CA ASN A 657 -12.95 -7.91 -13.75
C ASN A 657 -12.09 -6.64 -13.85
N ARG A 658 -10.79 -6.74 -13.50
CA ARG A 658 -9.84 -5.62 -13.72
C ARG A 658 -9.66 -5.33 -15.21
N VAL A 659 -9.51 -6.35 -16.04
CA VAL A 659 -9.39 -6.19 -17.51
C VAL A 659 -10.68 -5.62 -18.10
N ASP A 660 -11.86 -6.13 -17.72
CA ASP A 660 -13.15 -5.59 -18.20
C ASP A 660 -13.33 -4.12 -17.78
N PHE A 661 -13.10 -3.80 -16.51
CA PHE A 661 -13.23 -2.45 -16.00
C PHE A 661 -12.30 -1.47 -16.73
N TRP A 662 -11.00 -1.75 -16.77
CA TRP A 662 -10.05 -0.85 -17.40
C TRP A 662 -10.20 -0.80 -18.93
N GLY A 663 -10.68 -1.85 -19.58
CA GLY A 663 -11.07 -1.83 -20.99
C GLY A 663 -12.29 -0.94 -21.26
N ARG A 664 -13.26 -0.88 -20.33
CA ARG A 664 -14.38 0.07 -20.42
C ARG A 664 -13.91 1.50 -20.13
N VAL A 665 -13.02 1.70 -19.17
CA VAL A 665 -12.40 3.01 -18.89
C VAL A 665 -11.67 3.52 -20.12
N GLU A 666 -10.84 2.69 -20.78
CA GLU A 666 -10.15 3.05 -22.04
C GLU A 666 -11.15 3.57 -23.09
N LYS A 667 -12.18 2.77 -23.40
CA LYS A 667 -13.21 3.16 -24.37
C LYS A 667 -13.95 4.45 -24.00
N PHE A 668 -14.25 4.61 -22.71
CA PHE A 668 -14.91 5.81 -22.18
C PHE A 668 -14.03 7.05 -22.30
N LEU A 669 -12.74 6.94 -21.98
CA LEU A 669 -11.76 8.04 -22.09
C LEU A 669 -11.52 8.38 -23.58
N ASP A 670 -11.36 7.38 -24.45
CA ASP A 670 -11.16 7.60 -25.89
C ASP A 670 -12.33 8.36 -26.54
N LYS A 671 -13.55 8.02 -26.16
CA LYS A 671 -14.76 8.70 -26.60
C LYS A 671 -14.82 10.16 -26.17
N ASN A 672 -14.38 10.49 -24.95
CA ASN A 672 -14.60 11.81 -24.35
C ASN A 672 -13.39 12.75 -24.43
N ILE A 673 -12.19 12.23 -24.35
CA ILE A 673 -10.91 13.01 -24.33
C ILE A 673 -9.80 12.41 -25.19
N GLY A 674 -10.05 11.29 -25.89
CA GLY A 674 -9.07 10.63 -26.74
C GLY A 674 -8.76 11.41 -28.04
N PRO A 675 -7.87 10.88 -28.89
CA PRO A 675 -7.48 11.57 -30.15
C PRO A 675 -8.66 11.87 -31.09
N ALA A 676 -9.68 11.02 -31.12
CA ALA A 676 -10.89 11.23 -31.93
C ALA A 676 -11.83 12.32 -31.36
N ALA A 677 -11.72 12.66 -30.11
CA ALA A 677 -12.52 13.72 -29.46
C ALA A 677 -11.93 15.14 -29.70
N ALA A 678 -10.77 15.23 -30.35
CA ALA A 678 -10.11 16.50 -30.65
C ALA A 678 -10.66 17.18 -31.94
N ASN A 679 -11.47 16.46 -32.73
CA ASN A 679 -12.18 16.94 -33.91
C ASN A 679 -13.64 17.23 -33.59
#